data_38dec24004f5f3981eda61fca338e6c0
#
_entry.id   38dec24004f5f3981eda61fca338e6c0
#
_cell.length_a   1.000
_cell.length_b   1.000
_cell.length_c   1.000
_cell.angle_alpha   90.00
_cell.angle_beta   90.00
_cell.angle_gamma   90.00
#
_symmetry.space_group_name_H-M   'P 1'
#
loop_
_entity.id
_entity.type
_entity.pdbx_description
1 polymer ?
#
loop_
_entity_poly.entity_id
_entity_poly.type
_entity_poly.pdbx_seq_one_letter_code
_entity_poly.pdbx_strand_id
1 'polypeptide(L)'
;MAVQTKKKKKGSADRRNIWLLVVTTLLVVGSIFLFTPPAEKINQGLDIQGGLSVVLTAKSTDGGEITTEDMEASRSIIESRVNALGASEATVQAQGTDQILVQIPGLSDTEAALNTIGKTGKLEFARLDSFTDEAVKAKIENNQFSTEETYTDEAGNSLPSGKTTHLEVEPGTYTPIATGSNIESVSIGQESTTSTDYSVNVKLDSDGAAAFAEATKELVSDHGKIVIILDGEVQNAPAVSSEIPNGEVSITGGYTLDGAKSLQTVLQSGSLPVSFEYAQSQVVGPTLGQEALFAGVVAAAIGLLVVMLYLLFFYRGLGLITAAAMAIFAVIYLGILAALSAFGLFSLSLAGIAGIVLTIGMAADSSILTLERFREEIRMGRSVRASSITGVRHAIVTSVDADLVTLVSALSLFFLASASVKGFGLTLALGIFCDIVMMLLFKAPLIRLLAPRSIAKHPGFWGIKDSLAAADDYKALAAAEGESVAAAEEGAALDAKATEEVAEKLDGAEGARAAETASKSRGKFIKHDINFLGHRKVFLTVAAVLVIASFAIVGVKGLNFGIEFVGGTSIAFHGTGDVTTEQMRTAFDDAGEPDAVVQTTTAEGEAGFLVRTTTTSAEDAAATANKVADGLGLAADSFEVTTIGPDWGASVIQSSIIAFLVSIILIIIYIAIRFEYKMGVTAIIALLHDLVLVMGIYALVGREVNPNTIAALLTILGYSLYDSVVVFHRINDNMKETDIKCTFMTMANHSINQVLVRTINTTLTSLIPVVAMLLFGGETLRDFAFAMTIGLVCGSYSSIAVATPLYAMWKTREPRYAKLAKKYGPEIGRFEFAHPSVSAPVMATKKPSNVKAGKTAEKAASAKKASGSAGSAGAKSNHHYRKKKR
;
A
#
# COMPACT_ATOMS: atom_id res chain seq x y z
N MET A 1 -12.11 -22.56 -52.72
CA MET A 1 -12.06 -21.19 -52.17
C MET A 1 -11.93 -21.10 -50.64
N ALA A 2 -12.21 -22.12 -49.84
CA ALA A 2 -12.18 -22.07 -48.38
C ALA A 2 -10.78 -22.15 -47.71
N VAL A 3 -9.73 -22.57 -48.46
CA VAL A 3 -8.37 -22.77 -47.94
C VAL A 3 -7.53 -21.49 -47.91
N GLN A 4 -7.84 -20.51 -48.75
CA GLN A 4 -7.11 -19.25 -48.80
C GLN A 4 -7.49 -18.24 -47.71
N THR A 5 -8.68 -18.29 -47.15
CA THR A 5 -9.13 -17.39 -46.07
C THR A 5 -8.48 -17.73 -44.71
N LYS A 6 -8.15 -19.00 -44.45
CA LYS A 6 -7.50 -19.40 -43.20
C LYS A 6 -6.00 -18.96 -43.08
N LYS A 7 -5.30 -18.83 -44.19
CA LYS A 7 -3.88 -18.37 -44.21
C LYS A 7 -3.77 -16.86 -43.90
N LYS A 8 -4.71 -16.03 -44.35
CA LYS A 8 -4.69 -14.58 -44.09
C LYS A 8 -4.91 -14.21 -42.61
N LYS A 9 -5.77 -14.95 -41.88
CA LYS A 9 -6.00 -14.72 -40.45
C LYS A 9 -4.79 -15.12 -39.57
N LYS A 10 -4.00 -16.14 -39.94
CA LYS A 10 -2.81 -16.55 -39.19
C LYS A 10 -1.69 -15.51 -39.20
N GLY A 11 -1.45 -14.85 -40.32
CA GLY A 11 -0.39 -13.84 -40.45
C GLY A 11 -0.68 -12.52 -39.73
N SER A 12 -1.97 -12.18 -39.55
CA SER A 12 -2.36 -10.93 -38.87
C SER A 12 -2.21 -11.01 -37.34
N ALA A 13 -2.53 -12.16 -36.73
CA ALA A 13 -2.35 -12.36 -35.28
C ALA A 13 -0.88 -12.40 -34.84
N ASP A 14 -0.01 -13.07 -35.61
CA ASP A 14 1.42 -13.10 -35.34
C ASP A 14 2.05 -11.70 -35.51
N ARG A 15 1.64 -10.93 -36.52
CA ARG A 15 2.09 -9.54 -36.72
C ARG A 15 1.70 -8.66 -35.52
N ARG A 16 0.49 -8.79 -35.01
CA ARG A 16 0.06 -8.04 -33.81
C ARG A 16 0.92 -8.35 -32.60
N ASN A 17 1.20 -9.63 -32.34
CA ASN A 17 2.06 -10.02 -31.22
C ASN A 17 3.49 -9.47 -31.37
N ILE A 18 4.05 -9.46 -32.59
CA ILE A 18 5.37 -8.87 -32.87
C ILE A 18 5.33 -7.36 -32.60
N TRP A 19 4.28 -6.65 -33.08
CA TRP A 19 4.14 -5.23 -32.83
C TRP A 19 4.07 -4.90 -31.34
N LEU A 20 3.36 -5.69 -30.54
CA LEU A 20 3.31 -5.50 -29.08
C LEU A 20 4.69 -5.67 -28.44
N LEU A 21 5.49 -6.63 -28.88
CA LEU A 21 6.86 -6.79 -28.39
C LEU A 21 7.79 -5.64 -28.83
N VAL A 22 7.60 -5.10 -30.04
CA VAL A 22 8.33 -3.90 -30.50
C VAL A 22 7.98 -2.70 -29.62
N VAL A 23 6.69 -2.50 -29.33
CA VAL A 23 6.24 -1.43 -28.39
C VAL A 23 6.88 -1.62 -27.01
N THR A 24 6.89 -2.85 -26.49
CA THR A 24 7.56 -3.13 -25.21
C THR A 24 9.05 -2.78 -25.26
N THR A 25 9.75 -3.14 -26.34
CA THR A 25 11.18 -2.80 -26.49
C THR A 25 11.40 -1.30 -26.53
N LEU A 26 10.54 -0.55 -27.24
CA LEU A 26 10.61 0.91 -27.26
C LEU A 26 10.35 1.51 -25.88
N LEU A 27 9.36 0.98 -25.14
CA LEU A 27 9.10 1.41 -23.76
C LEU A 27 10.31 1.13 -22.85
N VAL A 28 10.94 -0.04 -22.96
CA VAL A 28 12.15 -0.37 -22.19
C VAL A 28 13.29 0.61 -22.48
N VAL A 29 13.56 0.86 -23.77
CA VAL A 29 14.62 1.81 -24.17
C VAL A 29 14.29 3.23 -23.66
N GLY A 30 13.06 3.68 -23.85
CA GLY A 30 12.60 4.98 -23.33
C GLY A 30 12.72 5.07 -21.81
N SER A 31 12.33 4.02 -21.10
CA SER A 31 12.45 3.96 -19.63
C SER A 31 13.90 4.07 -19.16
N ILE A 32 14.84 3.35 -19.81
CA ILE A 32 16.26 3.43 -19.45
C ILE A 32 16.78 4.87 -19.58
N PHE A 33 16.42 5.57 -20.65
CA PHE A 33 16.79 6.98 -20.80
C PHE A 33 16.17 7.90 -19.74
N LEU A 34 14.95 7.60 -19.32
CA LEU A 34 14.24 8.41 -18.33
C LEU A 34 14.85 8.29 -16.93
N PHE A 35 15.23 7.09 -16.49
CA PHE A 35 15.69 6.88 -15.11
C PHE A 35 17.20 6.82 -14.92
N THR A 36 17.99 6.96 -15.96
CA THR A 36 19.47 6.88 -15.85
C THR A 36 20.11 8.26 -15.85
N PRO A 37 20.93 8.62 -14.85
CA PRO A 37 21.20 7.89 -13.58
C PRO A 37 20.04 8.01 -12.58
N PRO A 38 19.69 6.93 -11.82
CA PRO A 38 18.51 6.93 -10.98
C PRO A 38 18.53 7.99 -9.85
N ALA A 39 19.69 8.20 -9.27
CA ALA A 39 19.87 9.15 -8.16
C ALA A 39 19.54 10.62 -8.53
N GLU A 40 19.71 10.99 -9.80
CA GLU A 40 19.41 12.34 -10.28
C GLU A 40 18.01 12.48 -10.89
N LYS A 41 17.39 11.37 -11.28
CA LYS A 41 16.14 11.35 -12.04
C LYS A 41 14.91 10.97 -11.21
N ILE A 42 15.12 10.38 -10.05
CA ILE A 42 14.06 10.04 -9.12
C ILE A 42 14.27 10.88 -7.87
N ASN A 43 13.40 11.86 -7.65
CA ASN A 43 13.44 12.69 -6.46
C ASN A 43 13.28 11.78 -5.23
N GLN A 44 14.14 11.99 -4.26
CA GLN A 44 14.12 11.26 -3.00
C GLN A 44 13.28 12.03 -1.98
N GLY A 45 12.51 11.33 -1.18
CA GLY A 45 11.77 11.90 -0.07
C GLY A 45 12.69 12.26 1.08
N LEU A 46 12.14 12.99 2.01
CA LEU A 46 12.85 13.47 3.19
C LEU A 46 13.42 12.33 4.05
N ASP A 47 12.68 11.25 4.18
CA ASP A 47 13.07 10.03 4.89
C ASP A 47 14.32 9.35 4.30
N ILE A 48 14.73 9.74 3.08
CA ILE A 48 15.93 9.27 2.39
C ILE A 48 17.03 10.33 2.36
N GLN A 49 16.69 11.58 2.05
CA GLN A 49 17.67 12.67 1.97
C GLN A 49 18.05 13.24 3.34
N GLY A 50 17.23 12.94 4.37
CA GLY A 50 17.30 13.63 5.63
C GLY A 50 16.72 15.04 5.57
N GLY A 51 16.54 15.69 6.72
CA GLY A 51 15.99 17.01 6.85
C GLY A 51 14.78 17.08 7.78
N LEU A 52 13.91 18.07 7.57
CA LEU A 52 12.75 18.36 8.39
C LEU A 52 11.44 18.12 7.64
N SER A 53 10.50 17.39 8.24
CA SER A 53 9.10 17.29 7.81
C SER A 53 8.18 17.72 8.93
N VAL A 54 7.31 18.68 8.67
CA VAL A 54 6.31 19.10 9.65
C VAL A 54 4.93 19.12 9.01
N VAL A 55 3.93 18.73 9.80
CA VAL A 55 2.51 18.94 9.50
C VAL A 55 2.00 19.99 10.48
N LEU A 56 1.55 21.09 9.92
CA LEU A 56 0.99 22.20 10.66
C LEU A 56 -0.54 22.12 10.57
N THR A 57 -1.24 22.14 11.69
CA THR A 57 -2.70 22.24 11.72
C THR A 57 -3.10 23.66 12.08
N ALA A 58 -3.92 24.27 11.23
CA ALA A 58 -4.43 25.60 11.43
C ALA A 58 -5.44 25.65 12.59
N LYS A 59 -5.31 26.66 13.42
CA LYS A 59 -6.30 27.01 14.45
C LYS A 59 -6.82 28.41 14.18
N SER A 60 -8.13 28.57 14.29
CA SER A 60 -8.74 29.89 14.17
C SER A 60 -8.39 30.73 15.40
N THR A 61 -7.84 31.90 15.19
CA THR A 61 -7.53 32.87 16.24
C THR A 61 -8.77 33.56 16.79
N ASP A 62 -9.83 33.66 15.98
CA ASP A 62 -11.04 34.43 16.28
C ASP A 62 -12.30 33.54 16.43
N GLY A 63 -12.15 32.20 16.43
CA GLY A 63 -13.26 31.25 16.49
C GLY A 63 -14.11 31.19 15.22
N GLY A 64 -13.66 31.79 14.11
CA GLY A 64 -14.28 31.70 12.78
C GLY A 64 -13.94 30.39 12.06
N GLU A 65 -14.63 30.10 10.95
CA GLU A 65 -14.25 28.99 10.06
C GLU A 65 -12.98 29.35 9.27
N ILE A 66 -12.01 28.44 9.23
CA ILE A 66 -10.80 28.56 8.43
C ILE A 66 -11.19 28.45 6.95
N THR A 67 -10.87 29.47 6.17
CA THR A 67 -11.21 29.50 4.75
C THR A 67 -10.10 28.91 3.88
N THR A 68 -10.45 28.48 2.66
CA THR A 68 -9.45 28.01 1.69
C THR A 68 -8.49 29.14 1.30
N GLU A 69 -8.93 30.39 1.33
CA GLU A 69 -8.10 31.58 1.04
C GLU A 69 -7.06 31.80 2.14
N ASP A 70 -7.43 31.62 3.42
CA ASP A 70 -6.50 31.70 4.55
C ASP A 70 -5.42 30.61 4.46
N MET A 71 -5.82 29.40 4.09
CA MET A 71 -4.87 28.29 3.93
C MET A 71 -3.90 28.51 2.76
N GLU A 72 -4.36 29.05 1.64
CA GLU A 72 -3.50 29.33 0.49
C GLU A 72 -2.56 30.53 0.75
N ALA A 73 -3.04 31.57 1.43
CA ALA A 73 -2.20 32.67 1.90
C ALA A 73 -1.13 32.18 2.89
N SER A 74 -1.53 31.35 3.86
CA SER A 74 -0.60 30.75 4.82
C SER A 74 0.44 29.87 4.13
N ARG A 75 0.03 29.03 3.18
CA ARG A 75 0.95 28.21 2.37
C ARG A 75 2.00 29.08 1.66
N SER A 76 1.59 30.20 1.07
CA SER A 76 2.49 31.11 0.34
C SER A 76 3.49 31.78 1.28
N ILE A 77 3.04 32.19 2.46
CA ILE A 77 3.91 32.81 3.49
C ILE A 77 4.91 31.79 4.02
N ILE A 78 4.47 30.58 4.35
CA ILE A 78 5.34 29.49 4.82
C ILE A 78 6.36 29.12 3.73
N GLU A 79 5.94 29.03 2.47
CA GLU A 79 6.83 28.81 1.32
C GLU A 79 7.91 29.91 1.21
N SER A 80 7.53 31.15 1.43
CA SER A 80 8.46 32.29 1.45
C SER A 80 9.48 32.17 2.59
N ARG A 81 9.04 31.76 3.80
CA ARG A 81 9.92 31.56 4.97
C ARG A 81 10.92 30.44 4.73
N VAL A 82 10.43 29.32 4.21
CA VAL A 82 11.26 28.16 3.90
C VAL A 82 12.30 28.47 2.83
N ASN A 83 11.92 29.22 1.79
CA ASN A 83 12.85 29.67 0.76
C ASN A 83 13.92 30.62 1.33
N ALA A 84 13.56 31.47 2.29
CA ALA A 84 14.51 32.38 2.96
C ALA A 84 15.53 31.64 3.83
N LEU A 85 15.21 30.43 4.31
CA LEU A 85 16.15 29.52 5.00
C LEU A 85 17.16 28.87 4.04
N GLY A 86 17.10 29.18 2.74
CA GLY A 86 17.99 28.62 1.72
C GLY A 86 17.60 27.22 1.19
N ALA A 87 16.43 26.74 1.52
CA ALA A 87 15.94 25.43 1.14
C ALA A 87 15.28 25.46 -0.25
N SER A 88 16.05 25.36 -1.31
CA SER A 88 15.59 25.47 -2.71
C SER A 88 14.74 24.29 -3.21
N GLU A 89 14.72 23.19 -2.52
CA GLU A 89 13.97 21.97 -2.89
C GLU A 89 12.83 21.64 -1.91
N ALA A 90 12.45 22.61 -1.08
CA ALA A 90 11.38 22.43 -0.12
C ALA A 90 10.02 22.24 -0.78
N THR A 91 9.19 21.43 -0.15
CA THR A 91 7.81 21.20 -0.59
C THR A 91 6.84 21.75 0.47
N VAL A 92 5.95 22.69 0.07
CA VAL A 92 4.89 23.22 0.92
C VAL A 92 3.55 22.95 0.26
N GLN A 93 2.74 22.07 0.87
CA GLN A 93 1.48 21.60 0.30
C GLN A 93 0.34 21.67 1.32
N ALA A 94 -0.81 22.21 0.90
CA ALA A 94 -2.04 22.09 1.67
C ALA A 94 -2.51 20.63 1.70
N GLN A 95 -2.94 20.16 2.86
CA GLN A 95 -3.38 18.80 3.12
C GLN A 95 -4.74 18.82 3.82
N GLY A 96 -5.79 18.32 3.14
CA GLY A 96 -7.15 18.48 3.67
C GLY A 96 -7.63 19.93 3.62
N THR A 97 -8.41 20.33 4.62
CA THR A 97 -9.02 21.66 4.72
C THR A 97 -8.28 22.61 5.65
N ASP A 98 -7.45 22.09 6.54
CA ASP A 98 -6.90 22.77 7.71
C ASP A 98 -5.41 22.44 7.99
N GLN A 99 -4.73 21.74 7.10
CA GLN A 99 -3.33 21.34 7.32
C GLN A 99 -2.40 21.79 6.20
N ILE A 100 -1.13 22.06 6.57
CA ILE A 100 -0.04 22.32 5.65
C ILE A 100 1.10 21.38 5.97
N LEU A 101 1.50 20.59 4.95
CA LEU A 101 2.70 19.76 4.99
C LEU A 101 3.88 20.59 4.48
N VAL A 102 4.94 20.68 5.28
CA VAL A 102 6.21 21.32 4.92
C VAL A 102 7.31 20.28 4.99
N GLN A 103 8.03 20.09 3.90
CA GLN A 103 9.17 19.17 3.84
C GLN A 103 10.39 19.91 3.31
N ILE A 104 11.48 19.87 4.07
CA ILE A 104 12.72 20.58 3.79
C ILE A 104 13.85 19.56 3.78
N PRO A 105 14.20 18.98 2.62
CA PRO A 105 15.29 18.03 2.53
C PRO A 105 16.64 18.71 2.70
N GLY A 106 17.59 17.97 3.29
CA GLY A 106 18.99 18.40 3.41
C GLY A 106 19.23 19.59 4.34
N LEU A 107 18.27 19.93 5.21
CA LEU A 107 18.41 21.03 6.17
C LEU A 107 19.31 20.60 7.32
N SER A 108 20.33 21.41 7.63
CA SER A 108 21.28 21.17 8.72
C SER A 108 20.84 21.77 10.07
N ASP A 109 20.12 22.88 10.03
CA ASP A 109 19.62 23.58 11.22
C ASP A 109 18.09 23.44 11.29
N THR A 110 17.67 22.34 11.85
CA THR A 110 16.25 21.99 11.97
C THR A 110 15.56 22.79 13.08
N GLU A 111 16.29 23.19 14.12
CA GLU A 111 15.75 23.97 15.22
C GLU A 111 15.40 25.39 14.78
N ALA A 112 16.31 26.07 14.07
CA ALA A 112 16.06 27.40 13.51
C ALA A 112 14.88 27.39 12.53
N ALA A 113 14.73 26.31 11.75
CA ALA A 113 13.59 26.15 10.83
C ALA A 113 12.27 26.00 11.57
N LEU A 114 12.21 25.12 12.58
CA LEU A 114 11.02 24.97 13.42
C LEU A 114 10.61 26.30 14.05
N ASN A 115 11.58 27.01 14.63
CA ASN A 115 11.36 28.34 15.21
C ASN A 115 10.86 29.40 14.21
N THR A 116 11.06 29.21 12.92
CA THR A 116 10.69 30.18 11.88
C THR A 116 9.35 29.86 11.21
N ILE A 117 9.09 28.59 10.96
CA ILE A 117 7.96 28.15 10.11
C ILE A 117 6.62 28.34 10.83
N GLY A 118 6.51 27.93 12.09
CA GLY A 118 5.27 27.89 12.84
C GLY A 118 4.83 29.21 13.46
N LYS A 119 5.73 30.18 13.60
CA LYS A 119 5.42 31.47 14.22
C LYS A 119 4.42 32.25 13.38
N THR A 120 3.41 32.84 14.02
CA THR A 120 2.41 33.65 13.32
C THR A 120 3.07 34.92 12.75
N GLY A 121 4.04 35.50 13.48
CA GLY A 121 4.76 36.70 13.05
C GLY A 121 3.91 37.95 13.11
N LYS A 122 2.91 37.97 13.98
CA LYS A 122 2.04 39.13 14.19
C LYS A 122 2.75 40.18 15.06
N LEU A 123 3.44 41.12 14.40
CA LEU A 123 4.08 42.24 15.09
C LEU A 123 3.06 43.36 15.31
N GLU A 124 2.96 43.84 16.54
CA GLU A 124 2.13 44.95 16.90
C GLU A 124 2.90 45.92 17.80
N PHE A 125 2.70 47.23 17.56
CA PHE A 125 3.25 48.28 18.39
C PHE A 125 2.10 48.97 19.10
N ALA A 126 2.11 49.03 20.43
CA ALA A 126 1.06 49.63 21.21
C ALA A 126 1.60 50.60 22.28
N ARG A 127 0.82 51.62 22.62
CA ARG A 127 1.14 52.50 23.75
C ARG A 127 0.84 51.76 25.05
N LEU A 128 1.70 51.87 26.05
CA LEU A 128 1.49 51.27 27.34
C LEU A 128 0.20 51.78 28.05
N ASP A 129 -0.14 53.05 27.83
CA ASP A 129 -1.35 53.66 28.38
C ASP A 129 -2.66 53.13 27.76
N SER A 130 -2.60 52.47 26.58
CA SER A 130 -3.75 51.84 25.93
C SER A 130 -4.12 50.50 26.51
N PHE A 131 -3.30 49.89 27.37
CA PHE A 131 -3.59 48.61 27.98
C PHE A 131 -4.69 48.78 29.04
N THR A 132 -5.68 47.87 28.99
CA THR A 132 -6.80 47.87 29.89
C THR A 132 -6.55 47.06 31.21
N ASP A 133 -5.61 46.13 31.18
CA ASP A 133 -5.21 45.31 32.32
C ASP A 133 -4.11 46.04 33.14
N GLU A 134 -4.46 46.56 34.29
CA GLU A 134 -3.54 47.27 35.18
C GLU A 134 -2.44 46.39 35.76
N ALA A 135 -2.65 45.07 35.89
CA ALA A 135 -1.60 44.14 36.35
C ALA A 135 -0.53 43.90 35.27
N VAL A 136 -0.97 43.72 34.02
CA VAL A 136 -0.07 43.62 32.84
C VAL A 136 0.70 44.92 32.67
N LYS A 137 0.03 46.06 32.76
CA LYS A 137 0.63 47.39 32.64
C LYS A 137 1.70 47.59 33.72
N ALA A 138 1.41 47.30 34.97
CA ALA A 138 2.39 47.41 36.06
C ALA A 138 3.63 46.53 35.86
N LYS A 139 3.48 45.30 35.33
CA LYS A 139 4.60 44.44 34.97
C LYS A 139 5.46 45.06 33.87
N ILE A 140 4.86 45.60 32.83
CA ILE A 140 5.56 46.25 31.70
C ILE A 140 6.25 47.50 32.16
N GLU A 141 5.62 48.32 33.00
CA GLU A 141 6.22 49.52 33.62
C GLU A 141 7.48 49.19 34.38
N ASN A 142 7.48 48.08 35.12
CA ASN A 142 8.60 47.67 35.95
C ASN A 142 9.64 46.81 35.17
N ASN A 143 9.51 46.70 33.82
CA ASN A 143 10.37 45.87 32.96
C ASN A 143 10.35 44.36 33.35
N GLN A 144 9.23 43.88 33.90
CA GLN A 144 9.03 42.48 34.30
C GLN A 144 8.29 41.71 33.20
N PHE A 145 8.68 41.86 31.96
CA PHE A 145 8.02 41.22 30.82
C PHE A 145 8.85 40.07 30.21
N SER A 146 10.08 39.84 30.74
CA SER A 146 10.90 38.69 30.38
C SER A 146 11.50 38.05 31.63
N THR A 147 11.48 36.71 31.68
CA THR A 147 12.08 35.96 32.80
C THR A 147 12.91 34.83 32.20
N GLU A 148 14.20 34.81 32.50
CA GLU A 148 15.09 33.72 32.15
C GLU A 148 14.75 32.48 32.99
N GLU A 149 14.42 31.37 32.35
CA GLU A 149 14.19 30.14 33.06
C GLU A 149 15.49 29.59 33.62
N THR A 150 15.44 29.10 34.85
CA THR A 150 16.58 28.50 35.52
C THR A 150 16.27 27.04 35.86
N TYR A 151 17.23 26.14 35.64
CA TYR A 151 17.19 24.78 36.18
C TYR A 151 18.13 24.65 37.38
N THR A 152 17.80 23.75 38.28
CA THR A 152 18.62 23.50 39.48
C THR A 152 19.50 22.27 39.21
N ASP A 153 20.82 22.42 39.29
CA ASP A 153 21.77 21.32 39.17
C ASP A 153 21.73 20.37 40.40
N GLU A 154 22.38 19.22 40.31
CA GLU A 154 22.47 18.25 41.42
C GLU A 154 23.17 18.83 42.69
N ALA A 155 23.92 19.92 42.54
CA ALA A 155 24.53 20.62 43.64
C ALA A 155 23.62 21.66 44.29
N GLY A 156 22.40 21.84 43.78
CA GLY A 156 21.42 22.81 44.28
C GLY A 156 21.63 24.23 43.77
N ASN A 157 22.44 24.45 42.72
CA ASN A 157 22.63 25.76 42.10
C ASN A 157 21.61 25.98 40.98
N SER A 158 21.00 27.14 40.94
CA SER A 158 20.16 27.57 39.81
C SER A 158 21.03 28.08 38.69
N LEU A 159 21.00 27.39 37.57
CA LEU A 159 21.71 27.75 36.34
C LEU A 159 20.72 28.22 35.30
N PRO A 160 21.05 29.21 34.43
CA PRO A 160 20.17 29.66 33.37
C PRO A 160 19.95 28.53 32.35
N SER A 161 18.70 28.31 31.98
CA SER A 161 18.32 27.32 30.92
C SER A 161 18.57 27.82 29.50
N GLY A 162 18.84 29.12 29.34
CA GLY A 162 18.94 29.80 28.04
C GLY A 162 17.58 30.05 27.40
N LYS A 163 16.49 29.70 28.07
CA LYS A 163 15.11 29.93 27.60
C LYS A 163 14.53 31.16 28.34
N THR A 164 13.97 32.08 27.61
CA THR A 164 13.34 33.31 28.14
C THR A 164 11.84 33.22 27.93
N THR A 165 11.08 33.25 28.98
CA THR A 165 9.61 33.34 28.93
C THR A 165 9.20 34.82 28.89
N HIS A 166 8.39 35.19 27.92
CA HIS A 166 7.87 36.54 27.76
C HIS A 166 6.46 36.69 28.36
N LEU A 167 6.10 37.91 28.72
CA LEU A 167 4.79 38.24 29.24
C LEU A 167 3.76 38.18 28.10
N GLU A 168 2.79 37.25 28.22
CA GLU A 168 1.66 37.15 27.29
C GLU A 168 0.64 38.25 27.53
N VAL A 169 0.11 38.79 26.43
CA VAL A 169 -0.96 39.81 26.43
C VAL A 169 -2.08 39.40 25.48
N GLU A 170 -3.32 39.46 25.93
CA GLU A 170 -4.47 39.05 25.13
C GLU A 170 -4.80 40.11 24.05
N PRO A 171 -5.11 39.70 22.81
CA PRO A 171 -5.59 40.60 21.78
C PRO A 171 -6.88 41.33 22.20
N GLY A 172 -6.94 42.61 21.89
CA GLY A 172 -8.09 43.45 22.28
C GLY A 172 -8.00 44.08 23.67
N THR A 173 -6.98 43.75 24.49
CA THR A 173 -6.69 44.44 25.75
C THR A 173 -5.86 45.73 25.59
N TYR A 174 -5.43 46.01 24.39
CA TYR A 174 -4.64 47.17 23.98
C TYR A 174 -5.03 47.63 22.57
N THR A 175 -4.64 48.84 22.20
CA THR A 175 -4.86 49.39 20.86
C THR A 175 -3.53 49.49 20.09
N PRO A 176 -3.33 48.77 18.96
CA PRO A 176 -2.13 48.88 18.17
C PRO A 176 -2.01 50.26 17.48
N ILE A 177 -0.83 50.81 17.45
CA ILE A 177 -0.45 52.01 16.68
C ILE A 177 -0.12 51.64 15.24
N ALA A 178 0.68 50.61 15.10
CA ALA A 178 1.12 50.02 13.83
C ALA A 178 1.20 48.51 13.98
N THR A 179 1.07 47.82 12.88
CA THR A 179 1.10 46.33 12.84
C THR A 179 2.09 45.85 11.80
N GLY A 180 2.33 44.54 11.75
CA GLY A 180 3.19 43.93 10.75
C GLY A 180 2.82 44.26 9.28
N SER A 181 1.57 44.64 9.01
CA SER A 181 1.14 45.06 7.67
C SER A 181 1.75 46.41 7.25
N ASN A 182 2.26 47.17 8.20
CA ASN A 182 2.91 48.46 7.96
C ASN A 182 4.45 48.35 7.80
N ILE A 183 5.01 47.16 7.65
CA ILE A 183 6.46 46.97 7.48
C ILE A 183 6.85 47.19 6.02
N GLU A 184 7.76 48.14 5.79
CA GLU A 184 8.39 48.38 4.49
C GLU A 184 9.63 47.50 4.29
N SER A 185 10.48 47.39 5.32
CA SER A 185 11.70 46.56 5.28
C SER A 185 12.20 46.18 6.67
N VAL A 186 12.95 45.08 6.75
CA VAL A 186 13.58 44.61 7.99
C VAL A 186 15.06 44.35 7.73
N SER A 187 15.92 44.80 8.65
CA SER A 187 17.37 44.59 8.57
C SER A 187 17.96 44.25 9.95
N ILE A 188 19.09 43.52 9.94
CA ILE A 188 19.81 43.18 11.18
C ILE A 188 20.87 44.23 11.46
N GLY A 189 20.94 44.63 12.72
CA GLY A 189 21.96 45.52 13.26
C GLY A 189 22.65 44.92 14.45
N GLN A 190 23.72 45.50 14.91
CA GLN A 190 24.32 45.20 16.21
C GLN A 190 23.70 46.12 17.26
N GLU A 191 23.30 45.58 18.43
CA GLU A 191 22.63 46.37 19.47
C GLU A 191 23.49 47.55 19.98
N SER A 192 24.82 47.33 20.06
CA SER A 192 25.79 48.37 20.25
C SER A 192 27.16 47.94 19.70
N THR A 193 28.07 48.91 19.49
CA THR A 193 29.45 48.64 19.01
C THR A 193 30.31 47.78 19.96
N THR A 194 29.83 47.53 21.14
CA THR A 194 30.52 46.75 22.21
C THR A 194 29.71 45.50 22.59
N SER A 195 28.49 45.31 22.12
CA SER A 195 27.64 44.14 22.39
C SER A 195 27.91 43.03 21.36
N THR A 196 27.81 41.80 21.80
CA THR A 196 27.76 40.57 20.98
C THR A 196 26.37 40.30 20.45
N ASP A 197 25.36 41.05 20.95
CA ASP A 197 23.97 40.83 20.66
C ASP A 197 23.51 41.61 19.43
N TYR A 198 22.54 41.07 18.75
CA TYR A 198 22.00 41.65 17.51
C TYR A 198 20.62 42.24 17.76
N SER A 199 20.28 43.25 16.95
CA SER A 199 18.98 43.90 16.92
C SER A 199 18.32 43.68 15.55
N VAL A 200 16.98 43.66 15.53
CA VAL A 200 16.22 43.64 14.28
C VAL A 200 15.59 45.00 14.08
N ASN A 201 16.04 45.70 13.02
CA ASN A 201 15.61 47.05 12.69
C ASN A 201 14.45 46.92 11.68
N VAL A 202 13.30 47.46 12.07
CA VAL A 202 12.07 47.49 11.27
C VAL A 202 11.87 48.94 10.77
N LYS A 203 11.66 49.10 9.48
CA LYS A 203 11.23 50.35 8.87
C LYS A 203 9.77 50.19 8.45
N LEU A 204 8.95 51.11 8.95
CA LEU A 204 7.53 51.19 8.64
C LEU A 204 7.29 51.94 7.32
N ASP A 205 6.16 51.63 6.68
CA ASP A 205 5.66 52.34 5.51
C ASP A 205 5.19 53.76 5.88
N SER A 206 4.73 54.55 4.88
CA SER A 206 4.31 55.92 5.09
C SER A 206 3.20 56.09 6.13
N ASP A 207 2.25 55.17 6.16
CA ASP A 207 1.06 55.24 7.04
C ASP A 207 1.44 54.83 8.46
N GLY A 208 2.19 53.72 8.59
CA GLY A 208 2.73 53.27 9.85
C GLY A 208 3.71 54.27 10.47
N ALA A 209 4.60 54.87 9.65
CA ALA A 209 5.52 55.92 10.11
C ALA A 209 4.78 57.18 10.61
N ALA A 210 3.71 57.60 9.94
CA ALA A 210 2.91 58.72 10.38
C ALA A 210 2.18 58.45 11.71
N ALA A 211 1.57 57.30 11.85
CA ALA A 211 0.90 56.84 13.11
C ALA A 211 1.93 56.74 14.25
N PHE A 212 3.11 56.19 13.94
CA PHE A 212 4.19 56.06 14.92
C PHE A 212 4.78 57.40 15.35
N ALA A 213 4.94 58.34 14.42
CA ALA A 213 5.38 59.71 14.68
C ALA A 213 4.41 60.45 15.60
N GLU A 214 3.10 60.35 15.33
CA GLU A 214 2.05 60.96 16.15
C GLU A 214 2.06 60.38 17.58
N ALA A 215 2.10 59.06 17.71
CA ALA A 215 2.15 58.39 19.00
C ALA A 215 3.43 58.74 19.78
N THR A 216 4.60 58.73 19.14
CA THR A 216 5.85 59.05 19.81
C THR A 216 5.91 60.52 20.24
N LYS A 217 5.37 61.44 19.45
CA LYS A 217 5.28 62.86 19.76
C LYS A 217 4.47 63.11 21.02
N GLU A 218 3.37 62.41 21.21
CA GLU A 218 2.55 62.56 22.43
C GLU A 218 3.25 61.97 23.66
N LEU A 219 3.98 60.86 23.51
CA LEU A 219 4.63 60.12 24.59
C LEU A 219 5.94 60.81 25.08
N VAL A 220 6.55 61.68 24.29
CA VAL A 220 7.81 62.40 24.66
C VAL A 220 7.64 63.19 25.97
N SER A 221 6.46 63.81 26.22
CA SER A 221 6.25 64.69 27.38
C SER A 221 6.31 63.93 28.70
N ASP A 222 5.86 62.67 28.72
CA ASP A 222 5.72 61.85 29.92
C ASP A 222 6.69 60.67 29.97
N HIS A 223 7.63 60.60 28.99
CA HIS A 223 8.50 59.44 28.77
C HIS A 223 7.73 58.11 28.74
N GLY A 224 6.54 58.13 28.11
CA GLY A 224 5.73 56.96 27.90
C GLY A 224 6.44 55.86 27.15
N LYS A 225 5.98 54.62 27.32
CA LYS A 225 6.58 53.44 26.65
C LYS A 225 5.76 53.03 25.42
N ILE A 226 6.46 52.58 24.40
CA ILE A 226 5.87 51.81 23.32
C ILE A 226 6.20 50.36 23.57
N VAL A 227 5.19 49.54 23.61
CA VAL A 227 5.28 48.07 23.82
C VAL A 227 5.38 47.41 22.46
N ILE A 228 6.39 46.60 22.25
CA ILE A 228 6.61 45.80 21.04
C ILE A 228 6.11 44.39 21.37
N ILE A 229 5.09 43.98 20.68
CA ILE A 229 4.39 42.71 20.90
C ILE A 229 4.57 41.86 19.63
N LEU A 230 5.04 40.63 19.79
CA LEU A 230 5.14 39.64 18.73
C LEU A 230 4.39 38.39 19.13
N ASP A 231 3.41 38.01 18.34
CA ASP A 231 2.56 36.83 18.60
C ASP A 231 1.86 36.83 19.97
N GLY A 232 1.50 38.00 20.47
CA GLY A 232 0.88 38.16 21.78
C GLY A 232 1.85 38.24 22.96
N GLU A 233 3.16 38.14 22.71
CA GLU A 233 4.21 38.23 23.73
C GLU A 233 4.92 39.59 23.71
N VAL A 234 5.15 40.17 24.87
CA VAL A 234 5.89 41.43 24.98
C VAL A 234 7.39 41.18 24.82
N GLN A 235 7.95 41.61 23.69
CA GLN A 235 9.37 41.47 23.40
C GLN A 235 10.21 42.58 24.04
N ASN A 236 9.72 43.80 23.98
CA ASN A 236 10.40 44.96 24.54
C ASN A 236 9.38 46.11 24.81
N ALA A 237 9.74 47.02 25.69
CA ALA A 237 8.93 48.18 26.02
C ALA A 237 9.82 49.42 26.26
N PRO A 238 10.47 49.96 25.20
CA PRO A 238 11.34 51.13 25.33
C PRO A 238 10.56 52.39 25.68
N ALA A 239 11.18 53.24 26.53
CA ALA A 239 10.66 54.58 26.79
C ALA A 239 10.98 55.53 25.61
N VAL A 240 10.01 56.35 25.21
CA VAL A 240 10.16 57.30 24.12
C VAL A 240 10.91 58.52 24.58
N SER A 241 12.10 58.77 24.03
CA SER A 241 12.94 59.91 24.35
C SER A 241 12.81 61.09 23.35
N SER A 242 12.36 60.77 22.12
CA SER A 242 12.17 61.81 21.05
C SER A 242 11.12 61.28 20.04
N GLU A 243 10.53 62.20 19.30
CA GLU A 243 9.66 61.88 18.18
C GLU A 243 10.44 61.06 17.13
N ILE A 244 9.80 59.99 16.58
CA ILE A 244 10.37 59.09 15.55
C ILE A 244 9.60 59.32 14.25
N PRO A 245 9.97 60.30 13.42
CA PRO A 245 9.21 60.68 12.24
C PRO A 245 9.39 59.72 11.06
N ASN A 246 10.47 58.92 11.08
CA ASN A 246 10.84 58.05 9.96
C ASN A 246 10.29 56.61 10.09
N GLY A 247 9.61 56.30 11.18
CA GLY A 247 9.11 54.92 11.42
C GLY A 247 10.20 53.85 11.54
N GLU A 248 11.43 54.21 11.93
CA GLU A 248 12.54 53.27 12.16
C GLU A 248 12.52 52.80 13.63
N VAL A 249 12.25 51.54 13.83
CA VAL A 249 12.14 50.91 15.14
C VAL A 249 13.16 49.77 15.26
N SER A 250 13.88 49.72 16.38
CA SER A 250 14.82 48.66 16.65
C SER A 250 14.27 47.71 17.73
N ILE A 251 14.12 46.42 17.38
CA ILE A 251 13.74 45.39 18.32
C ILE A 251 15.01 44.80 18.91
N THR A 252 15.17 44.98 20.21
CA THR A 252 16.32 44.48 20.98
C THR A 252 15.82 43.46 22.01
N GLY A 253 16.62 42.46 22.35
CA GLY A 253 16.20 41.35 23.25
C GLY A 253 17.29 40.30 23.46
N GLY A 254 18.58 40.67 23.28
CA GLY A 254 19.68 39.74 23.43
C GLY A 254 19.74 38.66 22.36
N TYR A 255 19.30 38.98 21.14
CA TYR A 255 19.28 38.00 20.05
C TYR A 255 20.68 37.59 19.60
N THR A 256 20.88 36.27 19.40
CA THR A 256 22.01 35.75 18.63
C THR A 256 21.85 36.14 17.16
N LEU A 257 22.91 36.04 16.34
CA LEU A 257 22.82 36.32 14.90
C LEU A 257 21.74 35.48 14.21
N ASP A 258 21.63 34.20 14.57
CA ASP A 258 20.69 33.27 13.96
C ASP A 258 19.26 33.52 14.46
N GLY A 259 19.07 33.87 15.73
CA GLY A 259 17.78 34.35 16.25
C GLY A 259 17.30 35.63 15.56
N ALA A 260 18.20 36.60 15.32
CA ALA A 260 17.89 37.81 14.60
C ALA A 260 17.53 37.56 13.12
N LYS A 261 18.21 36.60 12.45
CA LYS A 261 17.87 36.18 11.07
C LYS A 261 16.49 35.51 11.01
N SER A 262 16.21 34.63 11.96
CA SER A 262 14.90 33.95 12.04
C SER A 262 13.77 34.98 12.21
N LEU A 263 13.93 35.93 13.14
CA LEU A 263 12.98 37.01 13.35
C LEU A 263 12.84 37.90 12.12
N GLN A 264 13.96 38.29 11.47
CA GLN A 264 13.95 39.04 10.21
C GLN A 264 13.11 38.29 9.15
N THR A 265 13.34 37.00 8.97
CA THR A 265 12.62 36.18 7.97
C THR A 265 11.12 36.13 8.26
N VAL A 266 10.74 35.93 9.52
CA VAL A 266 9.32 35.93 9.93
C VAL A 266 8.66 37.27 9.62
N LEU A 267 9.28 38.38 10.00
CA LEU A 267 8.73 39.70 9.80
C LEU A 267 8.70 40.14 8.31
N GLN A 268 9.70 39.75 7.52
CA GLN A 268 9.73 40.01 6.08
C GLN A 268 8.71 39.20 5.28
N SER A 269 8.44 37.98 5.70
CA SER A 269 7.46 37.09 5.02
C SER A 269 6.00 37.48 5.30
N GLY A 270 5.77 38.29 6.34
CA GLY A 270 4.44 38.68 6.80
C GLY A 270 3.84 37.75 7.83
N SER A 271 2.75 38.23 8.45
CA SER A 271 2.00 37.44 9.46
C SER A 271 1.07 36.43 8.81
N LEU A 272 0.97 35.27 9.42
CA LEU A 272 0.01 34.25 9.01
C LEU A 272 -1.43 34.68 9.38
N PRO A 273 -2.41 34.46 8.50
CA PRO A 273 -3.80 34.81 8.76
C PRO A 273 -4.46 33.92 9.81
N VAL A 274 -3.91 32.73 10.06
CA VAL A 274 -4.33 31.78 11.10
C VAL A 274 -3.12 31.34 11.91
N SER A 275 -3.33 30.91 13.15
CA SER A 275 -2.28 30.30 13.94
C SER A 275 -2.09 28.84 13.54
N PHE A 276 -0.88 28.31 13.69
CA PHE A 276 -0.58 26.93 13.41
C PHE A 276 0.02 26.22 14.63
N GLU A 277 -0.40 24.99 14.83
CA GLU A 277 0.23 24.08 15.77
C GLU A 277 0.94 22.96 15.04
N TYR A 278 2.06 22.51 15.60
CA TYR A 278 2.78 21.35 15.09
C TYR A 278 1.99 20.07 15.41
N ALA A 279 1.28 19.55 14.41
CA ALA A 279 0.58 18.29 14.53
C ALA A 279 1.54 17.10 14.51
N GLN A 280 2.55 17.19 13.64
CA GLN A 280 3.63 16.22 13.53
C GLN A 280 4.91 16.95 13.12
N SER A 281 6.02 16.60 13.75
CA SER A 281 7.37 17.00 13.31
C SER A 281 8.25 15.76 13.26
N GLN A 282 9.05 15.64 12.20
CA GLN A 282 10.01 14.57 12.00
C GLN A 282 11.32 15.16 11.49
N VAL A 283 12.37 14.95 12.22
CA VAL A 283 13.75 15.31 11.86
C VAL A 283 14.50 14.02 11.57
N VAL A 284 15.06 13.90 10.38
CA VAL A 284 15.81 12.72 9.94
C VAL A 284 17.23 13.12 9.59
N GLY A 285 18.20 12.43 10.16
CA GLY A 285 19.60 12.59 9.78
C GLY A 285 19.87 12.09 8.35
N PRO A 286 20.65 12.80 7.52
CA PRO A 286 20.86 12.43 6.12
C PRO A 286 21.61 11.09 5.94
N THR A 287 22.44 10.68 6.87
CA THR A 287 23.17 9.39 6.85
C THR A 287 22.20 8.22 6.98
N LEU A 288 21.25 8.30 7.90
CA LEU A 288 20.26 7.27 8.17
C LEU A 288 19.35 7.00 6.98
N GLY A 289 18.91 8.06 6.31
CA GLY A 289 18.06 7.93 5.12
C GLY A 289 18.78 7.21 3.98
N GLN A 290 20.06 7.51 3.76
CA GLN A 290 20.86 6.86 2.71
C GLN A 290 21.13 5.39 3.03
N GLU A 291 21.43 5.04 4.28
CA GLU A 291 21.61 3.65 4.72
C GLU A 291 20.31 2.85 4.54
N ALA A 292 19.17 3.42 4.94
CA ALA A 292 17.86 2.79 4.75
C ALA A 292 17.50 2.62 3.27
N LEU A 293 17.85 3.58 2.40
CA LEU A 293 17.70 3.45 0.95
C LEU A 293 18.55 2.30 0.43
N PHE A 294 19.84 2.25 0.81
CA PHE A 294 20.75 1.19 0.37
C PHE A 294 20.23 -0.19 0.81
N ALA A 295 19.86 -0.34 2.07
CA ALA A 295 19.27 -1.56 2.63
C ALA A 295 17.99 -1.97 1.87
N GLY A 296 17.10 -1.01 1.58
CA GLY A 296 15.88 -1.24 0.81
C GLY A 296 16.15 -1.67 -0.64
N VAL A 297 17.12 -1.04 -1.32
CA VAL A 297 17.53 -1.42 -2.69
C VAL A 297 18.17 -2.80 -2.71
N VAL A 298 19.02 -3.12 -1.74
CA VAL A 298 19.64 -4.45 -1.59
C VAL A 298 18.55 -5.51 -1.35
N ALA A 299 17.60 -5.25 -0.47
CA ALA A 299 16.48 -6.16 -0.21
C ALA A 299 15.64 -6.40 -1.47
N ALA A 300 15.35 -5.34 -2.24
CA ALA A 300 14.63 -5.44 -3.52
C ALA A 300 15.40 -6.27 -4.55
N ALA A 301 16.71 -6.02 -4.69
CA ALA A 301 17.57 -6.74 -5.64
C ALA A 301 17.70 -8.22 -5.28
N ILE A 302 17.93 -8.55 -4.00
CA ILE A 302 17.99 -9.92 -3.49
C ILE A 302 16.63 -10.59 -3.70
N GLY A 303 15.53 -9.94 -3.30
CA GLY A 303 14.18 -10.45 -3.47
C GLY A 303 13.87 -10.78 -4.94
N LEU A 304 14.15 -9.85 -5.84
CA LEU A 304 13.96 -10.04 -7.28
C LEU A 304 14.81 -11.20 -7.82
N LEU A 305 16.11 -11.25 -7.46
CA LEU A 305 17.02 -12.29 -7.92
C LEU A 305 16.56 -13.67 -7.45
N VAL A 306 16.25 -13.82 -6.17
CA VAL A 306 15.82 -15.10 -5.58
C VAL A 306 14.51 -15.57 -6.21
N VAL A 307 13.55 -14.67 -6.43
CA VAL A 307 12.28 -14.99 -7.14
C VAL A 307 12.56 -15.42 -8.58
N MET A 308 13.45 -14.74 -9.32
CA MET A 308 13.81 -15.13 -10.68
C MET A 308 14.47 -16.51 -10.71
N LEU A 309 15.37 -16.81 -9.78
CA LEU A 309 16.02 -18.13 -9.65
C LEU A 309 15.00 -19.22 -9.29
N TYR A 310 14.09 -18.92 -8.36
CA TYR A 310 12.99 -19.81 -7.99
C TYR A 310 12.12 -20.17 -9.22
N LEU A 311 11.71 -19.17 -9.98
CA LEU A 311 10.90 -19.38 -11.18
C LEU A 311 11.65 -20.15 -12.26
N LEU A 312 12.94 -19.89 -12.45
CA LEU A 312 13.77 -20.63 -13.38
C LEU A 312 13.90 -22.11 -12.99
N PHE A 313 14.09 -22.38 -11.70
CA PHE A 313 14.20 -23.76 -11.18
C PHE A 313 12.88 -24.54 -11.34
N PHE A 314 11.75 -23.98 -10.93
CA PHE A 314 10.46 -24.69 -10.96
C PHE A 314 9.80 -24.75 -12.34
N TYR A 315 9.94 -23.67 -13.13
CA TYR A 315 9.27 -23.56 -14.44
C TYR A 315 10.21 -23.74 -15.64
N ARG A 316 11.52 -23.91 -15.41
CA ARG A 316 12.54 -24.14 -16.46
C ARG A 316 12.48 -23.05 -17.54
N GLY A 317 12.41 -23.41 -18.83
CA GLY A 317 12.33 -22.46 -19.96
C GLY A 317 11.12 -21.52 -19.91
N LEU A 318 9.97 -21.96 -19.37
CA LEU A 318 8.85 -21.05 -19.11
C LEU A 318 9.18 -20.03 -18.01
N GLY A 319 9.96 -20.44 -17.00
CA GLY A 319 10.49 -19.54 -15.95
C GLY A 319 11.43 -18.47 -16.52
N LEU A 320 12.18 -18.77 -17.58
CA LEU A 320 13.02 -17.78 -18.27
C LEU A 320 12.19 -16.66 -18.90
N ILE A 321 11.02 -16.97 -19.49
CA ILE A 321 10.09 -15.94 -19.99
C ILE A 321 9.63 -15.03 -18.85
N THR A 322 9.33 -15.60 -17.69
CA THR A 322 8.88 -14.85 -16.53
C THR A 322 10.00 -14.01 -15.93
N ALA A 323 11.20 -14.58 -15.77
CA ALA A 323 12.36 -13.84 -15.29
C ALA A 323 12.68 -12.63 -16.18
N ALA A 324 12.65 -12.83 -17.52
CA ALA A 324 12.80 -11.72 -18.46
C ALA A 324 11.66 -10.68 -18.32
N ALA A 325 10.43 -11.14 -18.12
CA ALA A 325 9.29 -10.24 -17.88
C ALA A 325 9.44 -9.42 -16.59
N MET A 326 9.98 -10.02 -15.52
CA MET A 326 10.25 -9.32 -14.27
C MET A 326 11.36 -8.29 -14.40
N ALA A 327 12.44 -8.63 -15.12
CA ALA A 327 13.50 -7.66 -15.40
C ALA A 327 12.99 -6.47 -16.23
N ILE A 328 12.18 -6.72 -17.26
CA ILE A 328 11.54 -5.68 -18.07
C ILE A 328 10.54 -4.86 -17.24
N PHE A 329 9.78 -5.53 -16.37
CA PHE A 329 8.86 -4.88 -15.42
C PHE A 329 9.62 -3.88 -14.55
N ALA A 330 10.72 -4.29 -13.93
CA ALA A 330 11.52 -3.41 -13.07
C ALA A 330 12.02 -2.17 -13.85
N VAL A 331 12.50 -2.34 -15.08
CA VAL A 331 12.97 -1.23 -15.92
C VAL A 331 11.84 -0.26 -16.29
N ILE A 332 10.70 -0.77 -16.73
CA ILE A 332 9.55 0.08 -17.10
C ILE A 332 8.98 0.76 -15.87
N TYR A 333 8.91 0.06 -14.75
CA TYR A 333 8.41 0.59 -13.50
C TYR A 333 9.28 1.76 -12.99
N LEU A 334 10.61 1.60 -12.95
CA LEU A 334 11.54 2.68 -12.62
C LEU A 334 11.40 3.86 -13.60
N GLY A 335 11.19 3.59 -14.90
CA GLY A 335 10.95 4.62 -15.89
C GLY A 335 9.65 5.41 -15.64
N ILE A 336 8.57 4.75 -15.17
CA ILE A 336 7.32 5.40 -14.78
C ILE A 336 7.55 6.29 -13.55
N LEU A 337 8.27 5.78 -12.53
CA LEU A 337 8.57 6.54 -11.32
C LEU A 337 9.42 7.78 -11.65
N ALA A 338 10.45 7.65 -12.50
CA ALA A 338 11.27 8.76 -12.94
C ALA A 338 10.48 9.79 -13.76
N ALA A 339 9.56 9.34 -14.61
CA ALA A 339 8.68 10.25 -15.34
C ALA A 339 7.77 11.06 -14.41
N LEU A 340 7.16 10.41 -13.42
CA LEU A 340 6.33 11.10 -12.43
C LEU A 340 7.16 12.06 -11.56
N SER A 341 8.39 11.66 -11.22
CA SER A 341 9.34 12.51 -10.48
C SER A 341 9.70 13.78 -11.26
N ALA A 342 9.95 13.65 -12.57
CA ALA A 342 10.25 14.78 -13.44
C ALA A 342 9.11 15.81 -13.55
N PHE A 343 7.86 15.37 -13.31
CA PHE A 343 6.69 16.27 -13.22
C PHE A 343 6.40 16.76 -11.80
N GLY A 344 7.25 16.45 -10.81
CA GLY A 344 7.02 16.82 -9.41
C GLY A 344 5.85 16.09 -8.74
N LEU A 345 5.36 14.99 -9.35
CA LEU A 345 4.20 14.24 -8.85
C LEU A 345 4.60 13.05 -7.96
N PHE A 346 5.89 12.77 -7.83
CA PHE A 346 6.42 11.65 -7.07
C PHE A 346 7.78 11.95 -6.47
N SER A 347 7.96 11.62 -5.21
CA SER A 347 9.24 11.46 -4.53
C SER A 347 9.31 10.07 -3.90
N LEU A 348 10.47 9.44 -3.97
CA LEU A 348 10.71 8.10 -3.42
C LEU A 348 10.87 8.20 -1.91
N SER A 349 10.00 7.53 -1.17
CA SER A 349 10.06 7.38 0.28
C SER A 349 10.45 5.96 0.68
N LEU A 350 10.87 5.74 1.91
CA LEU A 350 11.11 4.39 2.45
C LEU A 350 9.85 3.53 2.37
N ALA A 351 8.68 4.08 2.71
CA ALA A 351 7.41 3.41 2.50
C ALA A 351 7.18 3.07 1.02
N GLY A 352 7.57 3.97 0.10
CA GLY A 352 7.53 3.73 -1.34
C GLY A 352 8.41 2.54 -1.77
N ILE A 353 9.60 2.39 -1.18
CA ILE A 353 10.47 1.23 -1.43
C ILE A 353 9.80 -0.07 -1.00
N ALA A 354 9.12 -0.10 0.16
CA ALA A 354 8.34 -1.26 0.59
C ALA A 354 7.28 -1.65 -0.45
N GLY A 355 6.58 -0.67 -1.03
CA GLY A 355 5.63 -0.89 -2.13
C GLY A 355 6.30 -1.44 -3.39
N ILE A 356 7.50 -0.96 -3.76
CA ILE A 356 8.28 -1.49 -4.88
C ILE A 356 8.64 -2.97 -4.65
N VAL A 357 9.17 -3.30 -3.46
CA VAL A 357 9.56 -4.68 -3.10
C VAL A 357 8.36 -5.61 -3.17
N LEU A 358 7.21 -5.16 -2.68
CA LEU A 358 5.99 -5.95 -2.68
C LEU A 358 5.46 -6.22 -4.10
N THR A 359 5.56 -5.25 -5.02
CA THR A 359 5.12 -5.41 -6.40
C THR A 359 5.94 -6.44 -7.17
N ILE A 360 7.18 -6.74 -6.76
CA ILE A 360 7.99 -7.84 -7.30
C ILE A 360 7.28 -9.18 -7.09
N GLY A 361 6.77 -9.41 -5.88
CA GLY A 361 5.99 -10.62 -5.55
C GLY A 361 4.73 -10.76 -6.39
N MET A 362 3.97 -9.67 -6.56
CA MET A 362 2.74 -9.65 -7.37
C MET A 362 3.01 -9.91 -8.85
N ALA A 363 4.04 -9.30 -9.42
CA ALA A 363 4.43 -9.51 -10.81
C ALA A 363 4.87 -10.97 -11.08
N ALA A 364 5.45 -11.63 -10.08
CA ALA A 364 5.74 -13.06 -10.12
C ALA A 364 4.46 -13.90 -10.09
N ASP A 365 3.50 -13.56 -9.22
CA ASP A 365 2.25 -14.29 -9.04
C ASP A 365 1.39 -14.28 -10.31
N SER A 366 1.14 -13.13 -10.92
CA SER A 366 0.44 -13.01 -12.20
C SER A 366 1.09 -13.87 -13.30
N SER A 367 2.41 -13.97 -13.24
CA SER A 367 3.20 -14.81 -14.17
C SER A 367 2.98 -16.30 -13.91
N ILE A 368 3.05 -16.72 -12.63
CA ILE A 368 2.80 -18.13 -12.23
C ILE A 368 1.40 -18.56 -12.66
N LEU A 369 0.40 -17.70 -12.42
CA LEU A 369 -0.96 -17.95 -12.88
C LEU A 369 -1.02 -18.22 -14.39
N THR A 370 -0.34 -17.39 -15.17
CA THR A 370 -0.30 -17.54 -16.63
C THR A 370 0.36 -18.85 -17.05
N LEU A 371 1.47 -19.23 -16.41
CA LEU A 371 2.18 -20.47 -16.72
C LEU A 371 1.40 -21.71 -16.29
N GLU A 372 0.85 -21.72 -15.10
CA GLU A 372 0.06 -22.88 -14.63
C GLU A 372 -1.22 -23.05 -15.45
N ARG A 373 -1.93 -21.98 -15.79
CA ARG A 373 -3.10 -22.06 -16.66
C ARG A 373 -2.75 -22.54 -18.05
N PHE A 374 -1.61 -22.12 -18.60
CA PHE A 374 -1.10 -22.62 -19.87
C PHE A 374 -0.81 -24.12 -19.81
N ARG A 375 -0.13 -24.62 -18.76
CA ARG A 375 0.15 -26.03 -18.54
C ARG A 375 -1.13 -26.86 -18.33
N GLU A 376 -2.08 -26.31 -17.61
CA GLU A 376 -3.37 -26.94 -17.36
C GLU A 376 -4.15 -27.16 -18.67
N GLU A 377 -4.24 -26.16 -19.54
CA GLU A 377 -4.89 -26.30 -20.83
C GLU A 377 -4.23 -27.37 -21.73
N ILE A 378 -2.91 -27.55 -21.61
CA ILE A 378 -2.21 -28.63 -22.29
C ILE A 378 -2.60 -29.99 -21.69
N ARG A 379 -2.60 -30.14 -20.35
CA ARG A 379 -3.02 -31.37 -19.66
C ARG A 379 -4.43 -31.80 -20.06
N MET A 380 -5.30 -30.83 -20.32
CA MET A 380 -6.67 -31.05 -20.81
C MET A 380 -6.75 -31.44 -22.29
N GLY A 381 -5.66 -31.82 -22.93
CA GLY A 381 -5.59 -32.35 -24.29
C GLY A 381 -5.63 -31.30 -25.41
N ARG A 382 -5.54 -29.98 -25.09
CA ARG A 382 -5.44 -28.94 -26.12
C ARG A 382 -4.05 -28.90 -26.74
N SER A 383 -3.98 -28.55 -28.00
CA SER A 383 -2.69 -28.30 -28.63
C SER A 383 -1.97 -27.13 -27.94
N VAL A 384 -0.63 -27.19 -27.87
CA VAL A 384 0.21 -26.14 -27.25
C VAL A 384 -0.14 -24.73 -27.77
N ARG A 385 -0.46 -24.61 -29.04
CA ARG A 385 -0.90 -23.34 -29.64
C ARG A 385 -2.28 -22.88 -29.13
N ALA A 386 -3.24 -23.77 -29.06
CA ALA A 386 -4.57 -23.45 -28.55
C ALA A 386 -4.51 -23.07 -27.07
N SER A 387 -3.72 -23.82 -26.29
CA SER A 387 -3.48 -23.57 -24.88
C SER A 387 -2.85 -22.19 -24.61
N SER A 388 -1.91 -21.76 -25.49
CA SER A 388 -1.31 -20.41 -25.36
C SER A 388 -2.29 -19.27 -25.64
N ILE A 389 -3.39 -19.50 -26.32
CA ILE A 389 -4.41 -18.49 -26.59
C ILE A 389 -5.46 -18.49 -25.47
N THR A 390 -5.99 -19.66 -25.15
CA THR A 390 -7.09 -19.81 -24.19
C THR A 390 -6.61 -19.71 -22.75
N GLY A 391 -5.53 -20.42 -22.40
CA GLY A 391 -4.98 -20.43 -21.06
C GLY A 391 -4.48 -19.03 -20.64
N VAL A 392 -3.71 -18.38 -21.52
CA VAL A 392 -3.25 -17.00 -21.26
C VAL A 392 -4.41 -16.01 -21.14
N ARG A 393 -5.47 -16.17 -21.95
CA ARG A 393 -6.65 -15.29 -21.86
C ARG A 393 -7.38 -15.47 -20.52
N HIS A 394 -7.57 -16.70 -20.08
CA HIS A 394 -8.22 -16.99 -18.79
C HIS A 394 -7.34 -16.49 -17.63
N ALA A 395 -6.03 -16.70 -17.72
CA ALA A 395 -5.10 -16.18 -16.72
C ALA A 395 -5.18 -14.65 -16.59
N ILE A 396 -5.18 -13.92 -17.70
CA ILE A 396 -5.31 -12.46 -17.68
C ILE A 396 -6.58 -12.02 -16.96
N VAL A 397 -7.74 -12.63 -17.26
CA VAL A 397 -8.98 -12.25 -16.60
C VAL A 397 -8.93 -12.51 -15.10
N THR A 398 -8.41 -13.67 -14.69
CA THR A 398 -8.32 -14.03 -13.27
C THR A 398 -7.30 -13.15 -12.53
N SER A 399 -6.17 -12.81 -13.16
CA SER A 399 -5.16 -11.93 -12.57
C SER A 399 -5.70 -10.51 -12.39
N VAL A 400 -6.30 -9.94 -13.44
CA VAL A 400 -6.90 -8.60 -13.37
C VAL A 400 -8.00 -8.53 -12.30
N ASP A 401 -8.84 -9.58 -12.19
CA ASP A 401 -9.86 -9.63 -11.12
C ASP A 401 -9.23 -9.60 -9.72
N ALA A 402 -8.11 -10.27 -9.52
CA ALA A 402 -7.42 -10.27 -8.24
C ALA A 402 -6.62 -8.97 -8.01
N ASP A 403 -5.94 -8.47 -9.04
CA ASP A 403 -5.18 -7.22 -9.01
C ASP A 403 -6.07 -6.01 -8.69
N LEU A 404 -7.33 -6.01 -9.17
CA LEU A 404 -8.29 -4.96 -8.86
C LEU A 404 -8.64 -4.89 -7.37
N VAL A 405 -8.68 -6.02 -6.67
CA VAL A 405 -8.91 -6.04 -5.21
C VAL A 405 -7.76 -5.35 -4.48
N THR A 406 -6.53 -5.69 -4.85
CA THR A 406 -5.33 -5.08 -4.25
C THR A 406 -5.21 -3.61 -4.64
N LEU A 407 -5.59 -3.25 -5.87
CA LEU A 407 -5.61 -1.85 -6.33
C LEU A 407 -6.58 -0.99 -5.50
N VAL A 408 -7.74 -1.52 -5.13
CA VAL A 408 -8.68 -0.82 -4.23
C VAL A 408 -8.01 -0.50 -2.89
N SER A 409 -7.31 -1.46 -2.29
CA SER A 409 -6.57 -1.23 -1.04
C SER A 409 -5.45 -0.19 -1.20
N ALA A 410 -4.68 -0.27 -2.29
CA ALA A 410 -3.61 0.68 -2.60
C ALA A 410 -4.13 2.11 -2.81
N LEU A 411 -5.24 2.27 -3.52
CA LEU A 411 -5.88 3.58 -3.73
C LEU A 411 -6.50 4.12 -2.44
N SER A 412 -7.08 3.25 -1.60
CA SER A 412 -7.58 3.68 -0.28
C SER A 412 -6.45 4.21 0.60
N LEU A 413 -5.28 3.55 0.59
CA LEU A 413 -4.07 4.05 1.27
C LEU A 413 -3.63 5.41 0.70
N PHE A 414 -3.58 5.55 -0.61
CA PHE A 414 -3.13 6.78 -1.24
C PHE A 414 -4.03 7.98 -0.94
N PHE A 415 -5.36 7.80 -0.97
CA PHE A 415 -6.30 8.91 -0.80
C PHE A 415 -6.69 9.18 0.66
N LEU A 416 -6.74 8.17 1.52
CA LEU A 416 -7.36 8.27 2.84
C LEU A 416 -6.37 8.12 4.01
N ALA A 417 -5.17 7.57 3.77
CA ALA A 417 -4.20 7.35 4.84
C ALA A 417 -3.32 8.60 5.09
N SER A 418 -2.58 8.56 6.20
CA SER A 418 -1.62 9.60 6.58
C SER A 418 -0.50 9.79 5.54
N ALA A 419 0.14 10.96 5.56
CA ALA A 419 1.19 11.32 4.61
C ALA A 419 2.32 10.29 4.54
N SER A 420 2.73 9.74 5.70
CA SER A 420 3.83 8.77 5.82
C SER A 420 3.65 7.49 4.99
N VAL A 421 2.40 7.06 4.74
CA VAL A 421 2.12 5.83 3.99
C VAL A 421 1.54 6.05 2.59
N LYS A 422 1.27 7.30 2.18
CA LYS A 422 0.77 7.63 0.83
C LYS A 422 1.72 7.16 -0.27
N GLY A 423 3.04 7.34 -0.06
CA GLY A 423 4.08 6.88 -0.98
C GLY A 423 4.00 5.39 -1.27
N PHE A 424 3.75 4.58 -0.24
CA PHE A 424 3.51 3.15 -0.38
C PHE A 424 2.27 2.83 -1.24
N GLY A 425 1.13 3.48 -0.95
CA GLY A 425 -0.10 3.29 -1.71
C GLY A 425 0.07 3.62 -3.20
N LEU A 426 0.76 4.71 -3.51
CA LEU A 426 1.03 5.12 -4.88
C LEU A 426 1.93 4.13 -5.62
N THR A 427 3.07 3.75 -5.03
CA THR A 427 4.00 2.79 -5.65
C THR A 427 3.33 1.44 -5.86
N LEU A 428 2.55 0.95 -4.91
CA LEU A 428 1.80 -0.30 -5.06
C LEU A 428 0.78 -0.21 -6.20
N ALA A 429 -0.01 0.87 -6.30
CA ALA A 429 -0.98 1.07 -7.37
C ALA A 429 -0.32 1.13 -8.76
N LEU A 430 0.78 1.87 -8.87
CA LEU A 430 1.56 1.96 -10.11
C LEU A 430 2.19 0.61 -10.49
N GLY A 431 2.66 -0.15 -9.52
CA GLY A 431 3.20 -1.50 -9.74
C GLY A 431 2.16 -2.46 -10.28
N ILE A 432 0.96 -2.46 -9.72
CA ILE A 432 -0.18 -3.25 -10.21
C ILE A 432 -0.52 -2.86 -11.66
N PHE A 433 -0.61 -1.57 -11.94
CA PHE A 433 -0.87 -1.09 -13.29
C PHE A 433 0.23 -1.54 -14.26
N CYS A 434 1.50 -1.41 -13.88
CA CYS A 434 2.64 -1.84 -14.69
C CYS A 434 2.61 -3.36 -14.95
N ASP A 435 2.25 -4.20 -13.97
CA ASP A 435 2.15 -5.66 -14.17
C ASP A 435 1.04 -6.03 -15.15
N ILE A 436 -0.14 -5.41 -15.06
CA ILE A 436 -1.23 -5.60 -16.03
C ILE A 436 -0.76 -5.23 -17.45
N VAL A 437 -0.07 -4.11 -17.59
CA VAL A 437 0.51 -3.68 -18.89
C VAL A 437 1.52 -4.70 -19.39
N MET A 438 2.41 -5.18 -18.53
CA MET A 438 3.42 -6.20 -18.88
C MET A 438 2.80 -7.53 -19.28
N MET A 439 1.72 -7.92 -18.63
CA MET A 439 0.98 -9.13 -18.99
C MET A 439 0.41 -9.03 -20.41
N LEU A 440 -0.12 -7.87 -20.79
CA LEU A 440 -0.73 -7.64 -22.09
C LEU A 440 0.29 -7.41 -23.20
N LEU A 441 1.34 -6.63 -22.96
CA LEU A 441 2.29 -6.21 -23.98
C LEU A 441 3.45 -7.18 -24.17
N PHE A 442 3.88 -7.90 -23.13
CA PHE A 442 5.05 -8.76 -23.19
C PHE A 442 4.73 -10.24 -22.98
N LYS A 443 4.23 -10.63 -21.78
CA LYS A 443 4.04 -12.03 -21.38
C LYS A 443 3.14 -12.79 -22.35
N ALA A 444 1.94 -12.29 -22.63
CA ALA A 444 0.96 -12.95 -23.48
C ALA A 444 1.40 -13.03 -24.96
N PRO A 445 1.89 -11.96 -25.60
CA PRO A 445 2.41 -12.03 -26.96
C PRO A 445 3.60 -13.00 -27.12
N LEU A 446 4.54 -12.99 -26.16
CA LEU A 446 5.73 -13.83 -26.22
C LEU A 446 5.37 -15.31 -26.13
N ILE A 447 4.53 -15.72 -25.16
CA ILE A 447 4.08 -17.10 -25.03
C ILE A 447 3.35 -17.55 -26.30
N ARG A 448 2.44 -16.70 -26.87
CA ARG A 448 1.71 -17.02 -28.10
C ARG A 448 2.62 -17.20 -29.32
N LEU A 449 3.69 -16.44 -29.42
CA LEU A 449 4.68 -16.54 -30.50
C LEU A 449 5.59 -17.75 -30.33
N LEU A 450 6.04 -18.05 -29.12
CA LEU A 450 6.94 -19.18 -28.82
C LEU A 450 6.21 -20.52 -28.81
N ALA A 451 4.92 -20.57 -28.46
CA ALA A 451 4.17 -21.81 -28.33
C ALA A 451 4.25 -22.72 -29.56
N PRO A 452 4.01 -22.29 -30.81
CA PRO A 452 4.12 -23.14 -31.99
C PRO A 452 5.54 -23.30 -32.50
N ARG A 453 6.49 -22.39 -32.18
CA ARG A 453 7.82 -22.34 -32.76
C ARG A 453 8.86 -23.10 -31.95
N SER A 454 8.87 -22.90 -30.63
CA SER A 454 9.89 -23.44 -29.73
C SER A 454 9.29 -24.34 -28.64
N ILE A 455 8.22 -23.91 -27.96
CA ILE A 455 7.66 -24.63 -26.81
C ILE A 455 7.15 -26.02 -27.22
N ALA A 456 6.47 -26.13 -28.36
CA ALA A 456 6.00 -27.42 -28.88
C ALA A 456 7.11 -28.34 -29.37
N LYS A 457 8.25 -27.78 -29.81
CA LYS A 457 9.36 -28.57 -30.35
C LYS A 457 10.30 -29.09 -29.26
N HIS A 458 10.42 -28.36 -28.13
CA HIS A 458 11.35 -28.68 -27.04
C HIS A 458 10.63 -28.77 -25.69
N PRO A 459 9.67 -29.71 -25.52
CA PRO A 459 8.81 -29.76 -24.37
C PRO A 459 9.55 -29.99 -23.02
N GLY A 460 10.70 -30.71 -23.08
CA GLY A 460 11.53 -30.95 -21.88
C GLY A 460 12.19 -29.68 -21.37
N PHE A 461 12.77 -28.87 -22.25
CA PHE A 461 13.39 -27.59 -21.91
C PHE A 461 12.34 -26.61 -21.34
N TRP A 462 11.18 -26.52 -21.99
CA TRP A 462 10.09 -25.62 -21.57
C TRP A 462 9.26 -26.10 -20.39
N GLY A 463 9.59 -27.29 -19.84
CA GLY A 463 8.91 -27.82 -18.65
C GLY A 463 7.43 -28.20 -18.87
N ILE A 464 7.03 -28.56 -20.11
CA ILE A 464 5.67 -28.98 -20.46
C ILE A 464 5.57 -30.49 -20.76
N LYS A 465 6.69 -31.25 -20.64
CA LYS A 465 6.72 -32.68 -20.97
C LYS A 465 5.67 -33.49 -20.21
N ASP A 466 5.57 -33.25 -18.90
CA ASP A 466 4.61 -33.94 -18.03
C ASP A 466 3.16 -33.55 -18.36
N SER A 467 2.94 -32.30 -18.79
CA SER A 467 1.61 -31.84 -19.22
C SER A 467 1.18 -32.47 -20.54
N LEU A 468 2.10 -32.72 -21.46
CA LEU A 468 1.84 -33.43 -22.71
C LEU A 468 1.58 -34.93 -22.48
N ALA A 469 2.36 -35.57 -21.60
CA ALA A 469 2.13 -36.96 -21.23
C ALA A 469 0.73 -37.14 -20.60
N ALA A 470 0.32 -36.24 -19.69
CA ALA A 470 -1.03 -36.26 -19.14
C ALA A 470 -2.12 -36.00 -20.19
N ALA A 471 -1.83 -35.20 -21.23
CA ALA A 471 -2.76 -34.98 -22.34
C ALA A 471 -2.95 -36.23 -23.23
N ASP A 472 -1.88 -36.98 -23.44
CA ASP A 472 -1.95 -38.24 -24.23
C ASP A 472 -2.70 -39.32 -23.46
N ASP A 473 -2.48 -39.46 -22.15
CA ASP A 473 -3.26 -40.34 -21.27
C ASP A 473 -4.75 -39.95 -21.30
N TYR A 474 -5.06 -38.66 -21.30
CA TYR A 474 -6.43 -38.16 -21.39
C TYR A 474 -7.10 -38.51 -22.74
N LYS A 475 -6.38 -38.38 -23.85
CA LYS A 475 -6.90 -38.75 -25.17
C LYS A 475 -7.13 -40.25 -25.30
N ALA A 476 -6.25 -41.08 -24.73
CA ALA A 476 -6.41 -42.52 -24.72
C ALA A 476 -7.67 -42.96 -23.94
N LEU A 477 -7.94 -42.34 -22.78
CA LEU A 477 -9.16 -42.56 -22.03
C LEU A 477 -10.42 -42.14 -22.79
N ALA A 478 -10.40 -40.95 -23.42
CA ALA A 478 -11.53 -40.48 -24.20
C ALA A 478 -11.81 -41.35 -25.44
N ALA A 479 -10.78 -41.97 -26.02
CA ALA A 479 -10.91 -42.91 -27.11
C ALA A 479 -11.53 -44.23 -26.64
N ALA A 480 -11.04 -44.77 -25.50
CA ALA A 480 -11.57 -46.01 -24.92
C ALA A 480 -13.04 -45.89 -24.51
N GLU A 481 -13.47 -44.75 -23.96
CA GLU A 481 -14.88 -44.47 -23.67
C GLU A 481 -15.70 -44.32 -24.95
N GLY A 482 -15.17 -43.69 -25.99
CA GLY A 482 -15.83 -43.55 -27.29
C GLY A 482 -16.07 -44.92 -27.96
N GLU A 483 -15.09 -45.80 -27.86
CA GLU A 483 -15.21 -47.18 -28.33
C GLU A 483 -16.21 -48.04 -27.50
N SER A 484 -16.25 -47.86 -26.17
CA SER A 484 -17.21 -48.55 -25.31
C SER A 484 -18.66 -48.08 -25.54
N VAL A 485 -18.87 -46.83 -25.80
CA VAL A 485 -20.20 -46.27 -26.17
C VAL A 485 -20.61 -46.71 -27.55
N ALA A 486 -19.70 -46.74 -28.53
CA ALA A 486 -20.00 -47.25 -29.86
C ALA A 486 -20.33 -48.78 -29.84
N ALA A 487 -19.59 -49.54 -29.04
CA ALA A 487 -19.85 -50.96 -28.83
C ALA A 487 -21.17 -51.21 -28.09
N ALA A 488 -21.57 -50.38 -27.15
CA ALA A 488 -22.86 -50.42 -26.47
C ALA A 488 -24.03 -50.04 -27.38
N GLU A 489 -23.80 -49.07 -28.30
CA GLU A 489 -24.82 -48.72 -29.33
C GLU A 489 -24.97 -49.80 -30.41
N GLU A 490 -23.89 -50.48 -30.82
CA GLU A 490 -23.93 -51.65 -31.70
C GLU A 490 -24.48 -52.91 -30.99
N GLY A 491 -24.16 -53.09 -29.70
CA GLY A 491 -24.67 -54.25 -28.90
C GLY A 491 -26.16 -54.13 -28.52
N ALA A 492 -26.73 -52.94 -28.52
CA ALA A 492 -28.18 -52.73 -28.34
C ALA A 492 -28.99 -53.18 -29.58
N ALA A 493 -28.32 -53.45 -30.69
CA ALA A 493 -28.93 -54.00 -31.90
C ALA A 493 -28.77 -55.53 -32.04
N LEU A 494 -28.00 -56.14 -31.17
CA LEU A 494 -27.72 -57.57 -31.16
C LEU A 494 -28.07 -58.17 -29.78
N ASP A 495 -28.79 -59.23 -29.79
CA ASP A 495 -29.37 -60.03 -28.70
C ASP A 495 -28.68 -59.98 -27.32
N ALA A 496 -29.45 -60.00 -26.24
CA ALA A 496 -29.02 -59.90 -24.84
C ALA A 496 -27.83 -60.77 -24.40
N LYS A 497 -27.49 -61.86 -25.12
CA LYS A 497 -26.32 -62.71 -24.90
C LYS A 497 -24.99 -62.07 -25.32
N ALA A 498 -25.02 -61.22 -26.35
CA ALA A 498 -23.82 -60.50 -26.79
C ALA A 498 -23.43 -59.37 -25.83
N THR A 499 -24.41 -58.85 -25.13
CA THR A 499 -24.16 -57.74 -24.14
C THR A 499 -23.45 -58.26 -22.89
N GLU A 500 -23.72 -59.47 -22.48
CA GLU A 500 -23.05 -60.11 -21.31
C GLU A 500 -21.60 -60.51 -21.63
N GLU A 501 -21.30 -60.92 -22.86
CA GLU A 501 -19.96 -61.29 -23.33
C GLU A 501 -19.06 -60.06 -23.57
N VAL A 502 -19.65 -58.93 -23.95
CA VAL A 502 -18.96 -57.62 -24.09
C VAL A 502 -18.72 -56.98 -22.71
N ALA A 503 -19.67 -57.13 -21.76
CA ALA A 503 -19.50 -56.64 -20.38
C ALA A 503 -18.42 -57.45 -19.66
N GLU A 504 -18.36 -58.80 -19.87
CA GLU A 504 -17.35 -59.69 -19.30
C GLU A 504 -15.94 -59.42 -19.87
N LYS A 505 -15.82 -59.05 -21.15
CA LYS A 505 -14.57 -58.64 -21.77
C LYS A 505 -14.11 -57.23 -21.31
N LEU A 506 -15.03 -56.33 -20.99
CA LEU A 506 -14.72 -54.99 -20.45
C LEU A 506 -14.37 -55.04 -18.96
N ASP A 507 -14.90 -56.01 -18.21
CA ASP A 507 -14.50 -56.32 -16.83
C ASP A 507 -13.16 -57.08 -16.74
N GLY A 508 -12.68 -57.66 -17.86
CA GLY A 508 -11.41 -58.35 -17.96
C GLY A 508 -10.19 -57.43 -17.96
N ALA A 509 -9.06 -57.96 -18.45
CA ALA A 509 -7.75 -57.28 -18.40
C ALA A 509 -7.71 -55.88 -19.12
N GLU A 510 -8.60 -55.61 -20.07
CA GLU A 510 -8.69 -54.32 -20.77
C GLU A 510 -9.47 -53.30 -19.97
N GLY A 511 -10.55 -53.66 -19.31
CA GLY A 511 -11.29 -52.80 -18.38
C GLY A 511 -10.45 -52.45 -17.16
N ALA A 512 -9.69 -53.45 -16.63
CA ALA A 512 -8.73 -53.20 -15.55
C ALA A 512 -7.59 -52.29 -15.97
N ARG A 513 -7.05 -52.41 -17.21
CA ARG A 513 -6.03 -51.53 -17.78
C ARG A 513 -6.57 -50.14 -18.04
N ALA A 514 -7.79 -50.01 -18.57
CA ALA A 514 -8.44 -48.71 -18.79
C ALA A 514 -8.71 -48.01 -17.44
N ALA A 515 -9.18 -48.76 -16.42
CA ALA A 515 -9.37 -48.22 -15.07
C ALA A 515 -8.05 -47.83 -14.37
N GLU A 516 -6.99 -48.62 -14.56
CA GLU A 516 -5.65 -48.33 -14.04
C GLU A 516 -5.04 -47.09 -14.77
N THR A 517 -5.21 -46.98 -16.08
CA THR A 517 -4.78 -45.83 -16.88
C THR A 517 -5.60 -44.59 -16.51
N ALA A 518 -6.91 -44.75 -16.25
CA ALA A 518 -7.77 -43.68 -15.74
C ALA A 518 -7.33 -43.24 -14.34
N SER A 519 -6.99 -44.17 -13.46
CA SER A 519 -6.48 -43.86 -12.13
C SER A 519 -5.11 -43.15 -12.18
N LYS A 520 -4.20 -43.61 -13.04
CA LYS A 520 -2.89 -42.97 -13.26
C LYS A 520 -3.02 -41.59 -13.91
N SER A 521 -3.95 -41.41 -14.81
CA SER A 521 -4.25 -40.11 -15.45
C SER A 521 -4.87 -39.13 -14.46
N ARG A 522 -5.76 -39.57 -13.60
CA ARG A 522 -6.33 -38.74 -12.50
C ARG A 522 -5.23 -38.28 -11.54
N GLY A 523 -4.27 -39.13 -11.17
CA GLY A 523 -3.13 -38.77 -10.35
C GLY A 523 -2.16 -37.78 -11.00
N LYS A 524 -2.15 -37.68 -12.35
CA LYS A 524 -1.38 -36.68 -13.09
C LYS A 524 -2.12 -35.34 -13.23
N PHE A 525 -3.43 -35.34 -13.13
CA PHE A 525 -4.28 -34.14 -13.16
C PHE A 525 -4.23 -33.36 -11.84
N ILE A 526 -4.21 -34.12 -10.74
CA ILE A 526 -4.10 -33.63 -9.39
C ILE A 526 -2.82 -34.23 -8.84
N LYS A 527 -1.80 -33.41 -8.61
CA LYS A 527 -0.54 -33.89 -8.03
C LYS A 527 -0.75 -34.49 -6.64
N HIS A 528 -1.76 -34.03 -5.91
CA HIS A 528 -2.08 -34.43 -4.55
C HIS A 528 -3.61 -34.53 -4.40
N ASP A 529 -4.10 -35.59 -3.84
CA ASP A 529 -5.52 -35.77 -3.50
C ASP A 529 -5.66 -35.71 -1.97
N ILE A 530 -5.48 -34.53 -1.42
CA ILE A 530 -5.55 -34.25 0.01
C ILE A 530 -6.99 -33.96 0.40
N ASN A 531 -7.49 -34.63 1.42
CA ASN A 531 -8.85 -34.47 1.90
C ASN A 531 -8.96 -33.30 2.89
N PHE A 532 -8.87 -32.04 2.38
CA PHE A 532 -8.99 -30.82 3.18
C PHE A 532 -10.38 -30.70 3.82
N LEU A 533 -11.43 -30.83 3.02
CA LEU A 533 -12.80 -30.63 3.50
C LEU A 533 -13.30 -31.76 4.41
N GLY A 534 -12.64 -32.92 4.38
CA GLY A 534 -12.88 -33.98 5.38
C GLY A 534 -12.45 -33.58 6.79
N HIS A 535 -11.37 -32.84 6.86
CA HIS A 535 -10.81 -32.31 8.11
C HIS A 535 -11.33 -30.91 8.48
N ARG A 536 -12.39 -30.39 7.80
CA ARG A 536 -12.93 -29.04 7.99
C ARG A 536 -13.22 -28.67 9.46
N LYS A 537 -13.70 -29.63 10.26
CA LYS A 537 -13.98 -29.41 11.69
C LYS A 537 -12.69 -29.09 12.46
N VAL A 538 -11.61 -29.81 12.16
CA VAL A 538 -10.30 -29.60 12.78
C VAL A 538 -9.75 -28.22 12.38
N PHE A 539 -9.74 -27.90 11.08
CA PHE A 539 -9.26 -26.61 10.59
C PHE A 539 -10.05 -25.43 11.17
N LEU A 540 -11.38 -25.49 11.15
CA LEU A 540 -12.22 -24.43 11.71
C LEU A 540 -12.10 -24.33 13.24
N THR A 541 -11.91 -25.45 13.95
CA THR A 541 -11.66 -25.43 15.40
C THR A 541 -10.31 -24.79 15.71
N VAL A 542 -9.24 -25.18 14.99
CA VAL A 542 -7.91 -24.58 15.14
C VAL A 542 -7.97 -23.08 14.85
N ALA A 543 -8.61 -22.68 13.76
CA ALA A 543 -8.80 -21.26 13.42
C ALA A 543 -9.53 -20.50 14.54
N ALA A 544 -10.62 -21.08 15.07
CA ALA A 544 -11.36 -20.45 16.17
C ALA A 544 -10.53 -20.35 17.46
N VAL A 545 -9.75 -21.38 17.79
CA VAL A 545 -8.84 -21.37 18.96
C VAL A 545 -7.76 -20.30 18.79
N LEU A 546 -7.17 -20.16 17.60
CA LEU A 546 -6.16 -19.13 17.33
C LEU A 546 -6.75 -17.73 17.45
N VAL A 547 -7.96 -17.48 16.94
CA VAL A 547 -8.66 -16.20 17.08
C VAL A 547 -8.95 -15.90 18.55
N ILE A 548 -9.47 -16.85 19.30
CA ILE A 548 -9.73 -16.68 20.74
C ILE A 548 -8.43 -16.40 21.50
N ALA A 549 -7.36 -17.15 21.19
CA ALA A 549 -6.05 -16.93 21.79
C ALA A 549 -5.49 -15.53 21.46
N SER A 550 -5.65 -15.08 20.22
CA SER A 550 -5.25 -13.73 19.81
C SER A 550 -6.00 -12.65 20.59
N PHE A 551 -7.33 -12.76 20.74
CA PHE A 551 -8.10 -11.83 21.57
C PHE A 551 -7.71 -11.89 23.04
N ALA A 552 -7.44 -13.09 23.58
CA ALA A 552 -6.96 -13.23 24.96
C ALA A 552 -5.59 -12.57 25.16
N ILE A 553 -4.66 -12.76 24.23
CA ILE A 553 -3.32 -12.13 24.28
C ILE A 553 -3.45 -10.60 24.21
N VAL A 554 -4.23 -10.08 23.27
CA VAL A 554 -4.48 -8.64 23.14
C VAL A 554 -5.16 -8.09 24.40
N GLY A 555 -6.12 -8.82 24.98
CA GLY A 555 -6.81 -8.40 26.19
C GLY A 555 -5.93 -8.40 27.46
N VAL A 556 -4.93 -9.31 27.53
CA VAL A 556 -4.05 -9.42 28.71
C VAL A 556 -2.81 -8.53 28.58
N LYS A 557 -2.15 -8.54 27.42
CA LYS A 557 -0.91 -7.78 27.19
C LYS A 557 -1.16 -6.36 26.68
N GLY A 558 -2.30 -6.10 26.03
CA GLY A 558 -2.55 -4.89 25.28
C GLY A 558 -1.84 -4.88 23.94
N LEU A 559 -2.02 -3.81 23.19
CA LEU A 559 -1.25 -3.47 22.00
C LEU A 559 -0.31 -2.33 22.36
N ASN A 560 0.93 -2.42 21.93
CA ASN A 560 1.90 -1.35 22.08
C ASN A 560 1.71 -0.36 20.91
N PHE A 561 1.02 0.76 21.17
CA PHE A 561 0.79 1.79 20.17
C PHE A 561 1.98 2.74 20.09
N GLY A 562 2.35 3.12 18.86
CA GLY A 562 3.35 4.13 18.59
C GLY A 562 2.91 5.53 19.00
N ILE A 563 3.89 6.43 19.08
CA ILE A 563 3.64 7.83 19.39
C ILE A 563 2.67 8.49 18.40
N GLU A 564 2.61 7.99 17.17
CA GLU A 564 1.69 8.47 16.14
C GLU A 564 0.21 8.31 16.51
N PHE A 565 -0.08 7.47 17.51
CA PHE A 565 -1.42 7.23 18.02
C PHE A 565 -1.66 7.82 19.43
N VAL A 566 -0.61 7.89 20.26
CA VAL A 566 -0.73 8.33 21.65
C VAL A 566 -0.20 9.75 21.89
N GLY A 567 0.55 10.31 20.95
CA GLY A 567 1.27 11.57 21.09
C GLY A 567 2.61 11.41 21.83
N GLY A 568 3.43 12.46 21.81
CA GLY A 568 4.74 12.48 22.41
C GLY A 568 5.89 12.49 21.41
N THR A 569 7.10 12.32 21.89
CA THR A 569 8.32 12.29 21.06
C THR A 569 8.99 10.92 21.10
N SER A 570 9.48 10.48 19.96
CA SER A 570 10.36 9.33 19.80
C SER A 570 11.68 9.78 19.17
N ILE A 571 12.79 9.45 19.82
CA ILE A 571 14.14 9.76 19.36
C ILE A 571 14.86 8.45 19.16
N ALA A 572 15.26 8.15 17.93
CA ALA A 572 16.01 6.95 17.60
C ALA A 572 17.48 7.33 17.37
N PHE A 573 18.37 6.81 18.20
CA PHE A 573 19.82 6.96 18.05
C PHE A 573 20.42 5.71 17.43
N HIS A 574 21.32 5.88 16.47
CA HIS A 574 21.99 4.82 15.74
C HIS A 574 23.52 4.95 15.88
N GLY A 575 24.23 3.85 15.66
CA GLY A 575 25.70 3.88 15.72
C GLY A 575 26.24 4.33 17.09
N THR A 576 25.54 4.01 18.18
CA THR A 576 25.85 4.50 19.51
C THR A 576 27.10 3.85 20.14
N GLY A 577 27.72 2.89 19.44
CA GLY A 577 28.96 2.24 19.90
C GLY A 577 28.82 1.58 21.26
N ASP A 578 29.72 1.98 22.20
CA ASP A 578 29.78 1.43 23.55
C ASP A 578 28.88 2.16 24.58
N VAL A 579 27.98 3.08 24.11
CA VAL A 579 27.04 3.77 25.01
C VAL A 579 26.11 2.75 25.66
N THR A 580 26.01 2.82 26.99
CA THR A 580 25.13 1.94 27.76
C THR A 580 23.73 2.55 27.92
N THR A 581 22.72 1.72 28.20
CA THR A 581 21.35 2.17 28.50
C THR A 581 21.30 3.14 29.68
N GLU A 582 22.18 2.97 30.67
CA GLU A 582 22.24 3.85 31.83
C GLU A 582 22.81 5.22 31.47
N GLN A 583 23.87 5.28 30.65
CA GLN A 583 24.41 6.54 30.14
C GLN A 583 23.36 7.29 29.28
N MET A 584 22.66 6.58 28.41
CA MET A 584 21.58 7.18 27.62
C MET A 584 20.47 7.73 28.52
N ARG A 585 20.03 6.97 29.53
CA ARG A 585 19.05 7.44 30.50
C ARG A 585 19.50 8.67 31.29
N THR A 586 20.74 8.65 31.79
CA THR A 586 21.33 9.79 32.51
C THR A 586 21.38 11.03 31.61
N ALA A 587 21.79 10.87 30.36
CA ALA A 587 21.84 12.00 29.43
C ALA A 587 20.46 12.64 29.17
N PHE A 588 19.38 11.85 29.12
CA PHE A 588 18.01 12.36 29.02
C PHE A 588 17.53 13.01 30.33
N ASP A 589 17.88 12.45 31.47
CA ASP A 589 17.62 13.03 32.78
C ASP A 589 18.31 14.41 32.93
N ASP A 590 19.60 14.50 32.56
CA ASP A 590 20.38 15.76 32.52
C ASP A 590 19.83 16.75 31.46
N ALA A 591 19.17 16.26 30.44
CA ALA A 591 18.52 17.10 29.43
C ALA A 591 17.13 17.60 29.86
N GLY A 592 16.60 17.14 30.99
CA GLY A 592 15.30 17.57 31.54
C GLY A 592 14.14 16.59 31.27
N GLU A 593 14.44 15.36 30.82
CA GLU A 593 13.45 14.31 30.50
C GLU A 593 13.60 13.07 31.41
N PRO A 594 13.36 13.18 32.73
CA PRO A 594 13.59 12.10 33.69
C PRO A 594 12.69 10.87 33.46
N ASP A 595 11.52 11.07 32.83
CA ASP A 595 10.54 10.03 32.55
C ASP A 595 10.78 9.35 31.18
N ALA A 596 11.92 9.62 30.52
CA ALA A 596 12.26 9.06 29.22
C ALA A 596 12.35 7.52 29.25
N VAL A 597 11.63 6.85 28.37
CA VAL A 597 11.66 5.38 28.24
C VAL A 597 12.71 4.99 27.22
N VAL A 598 13.86 4.52 27.72
CA VAL A 598 14.99 4.09 26.90
C VAL A 598 14.88 2.60 26.57
N GLN A 599 14.88 2.26 25.28
CA GLN A 599 14.87 0.90 24.75
C GLN A 599 16.10 0.69 23.87
N THR A 600 16.76 -0.43 24.01
CA THR A 600 17.88 -0.80 23.13
C THR A 600 17.32 -1.29 21.77
N THR A 601 17.90 -0.84 20.69
CA THR A 601 17.64 -1.33 19.34
C THR A 601 18.91 -1.91 18.74
N THR A 602 18.79 -2.71 17.70
CA THR A 602 19.91 -3.22 16.93
C THR A 602 19.57 -3.08 15.45
N ALA A 603 20.17 -2.11 14.80
CA ALA A 603 20.04 -1.90 13.37
C ALA A 603 21.33 -2.33 12.67
N GLU A 604 21.24 -3.17 11.65
CA GLU A 604 22.37 -3.67 10.84
C GLU A 604 23.56 -4.29 11.62
N GLY A 605 23.33 -4.67 12.86
CA GLY A 605 24.37 -5.22 13.76
C GLY A 605 25.04 -4.18 14.65
N GLU A 606 24.69 -2.91 14.52
CA GLU A 606 25.11 -1.83 15.40
C GLU A 606 24.10 -1.60 16.53
N ALA A 607 24.62 -1.25 17.69
CA ALA A 607 23.78 -0.90 18.84
C ALA A 607 23.18 0.49 18.64
N GLY A 608 21.91 0.63 19.01
CA GLY A 608 21.17 1.87 18.99
C GLY A 608 20.18 1.96 20.15
N PHE A 609 19.54 3.10 20.29
CA PHE A 609 18.51 3.34 21.30
C PHE A 609 17.28 3.98 20.68
N LEU A 610 16.13 3.53 21.10
CA LEU A 610 14.85 4.19 20.88
C LEU A 610 14.40 4.79 22.22
N VAL A 611 14.33 6.10 22.26
CA VAL A 611 13.93 6.83 23.46
C VAL A 611 12.61 7.52 23.23
N ARG A 612 11.67 7.35 24.15
CA ARG A 612 10.36 8.00 24.11
C ARG A 612 10.22 8.95 25.27
N THR A 613 9.77 10.16 24.96
CA THR A 613 9.46 11.20 25.96
C THR A 613 8.02 11.66 25.82
N THR A 614 7.52 12.33 26.85
CA THR A 614 6.17 12.91 26.86
C THR A 614 6.13 14.31 26.24
N THR A 615 7.27 14.86 25.88
CA THR A 615 7.40 16.17 25.22
C THR A 615 6.67 16.16 23.90
N THR A 616 5.82 17.15 23.70
CA THR A 616 5.02 17.36 22.49
C THR A 616 5.44 18.58 21.68
N SER A 617 6.44 19.33 22.18
CA SER A 617 7.08 20.43 21.45
C SER A 617 8.16 19.89 20.53
N ALA A 618 8.03 20.15 19.23
CA ALA A 618 9.01 19.72 18.24
C ALA A 618 10.37 20.42 18.41
N GLU A 619 10.34 21.67 18.84
CA GLU A 619 11.51 22.50 19.10
C GLU A 619 12.31 21.97 20.30
N ASP A 620 11.62 21.74 21.42
CA ASP A 620 12.23 21.20 22.63
C ASP A 620 12.79 19.78 22.42
N ALA A 621 12.08 18.97 21.64
CA ALA A 621 12.49 17.61 21.30
C ALA A 621 13.79 17.60 20.45
N ALA A 622 13.87 18.48 19.47
CA ALA A 622 15.08 18.62 18.64
C ALA A 622 16.27 19.14 19.45
N ALA A 623 16.05 20.13 20.30
CA ALA A 623 17.07 20.67 21.22
C ALA A 623 17.56 19.60 22.21
N THR A 624 16.66 18.82 22.80
CA THR A 624 16.98 17.71 23.70
C THR A 624 17.83 16.65 22.99
N ALA A 625 17.44 16.24 21.78
CA ALA A 625 18.17 15.25 20.99
C ALA A 625 19.61 15.71 20.68
N ASN A 626 19.76 16.97 20.25
CA ASN A 626 21.09 17.57 20.01
C ASN A 626 21.94 17.59 21.28
N LYS A 627 21.37 18.06 22.40
CA LYS A 627 22.09 18.12 23.70
C LYS A 627 22.54 16.73 24.18
N VAL A 628 21.70 15.70 24.02
CA VAL A 628 22.04 14.33 24.38
C VAL A 628 23.13 13.77 23.44
N ALA A 629 23.03 14.00 22.14
CA ALA A 629 24.01 13.56 21.16
C ALA A 629 25.39 14.18 21.46
N ASP A 630 25.46 15.50 21.70
CA ASP A 630 26.66 16.22 22.05
C ASP A 630 27.26 15.72 23.39
N GLY A 631 26.43 15.52 24.41
CA GLY A 631 26.83 15.02 25.73
C GLY A 631 27.41 13.61 25.69
N LEU A 632 26.94 12.77 24.79
CA LEU A 632 27.45 11.41 24.60
C LEU A 632 28.52 11.30 23.51
N GLY A 633 28.89 12.41 22.85
CA GLY A 633 29.88 12.44 21.76
C GLY A 633 29.40 11.70 20.50
N LEU A 634 28.11 11.63 20.27
CA LEU A 634 27.49 11.06 19.06
C LEU A 634 27.53 12.07 17.92
N ALA A 635 27.48 11.59 16.67
CA ALA A 635 27.43 12.49 15.52
C ALA A 635 26.09 13.24 15.48
N ALA A 636 26.10 14.50 15.06
CA ALA A 636 24.88 15.34 14.99
C ALA A 636 23.80 14.79 14.06
N ASP A 637 24.14 13.88 13.16
CA ASP A 637 23.24 13.20 12.20
C ASP A 637 22.93 11.74 12.58
N SER A 638 23.32 11.32 13.81
CA SER A 638 23.14 9.93 14.28
C SER A 638 21.76 9.64 14.87
N PHE A 639 20.82 10.59 14.80
CA PHE A 639 19.50 10.40 15.39
C PHE A 639 18.36 10.86 14.46
N GLU A 640 17.19 10.28 14.69
CA GLU A 640 15.92 10.68 14.10
C GLU A 640 14.97 11.10 15.24
N VAL A 641 14.37 12.29 15.12
CA VAL A 641 13.38 12.78 16.07
C VAL A 641 12.00 12.83 15.39
N THR A 642 11.04 12.20 16.00
CA THR A 642 9.63 12.30 15.57
C THR A 642 8.80 12.80 16.75
N THR A 643 8.16 13.95 16.61
CA THR A 643 7.27 14.54 17.60
C THR A 643 5.85 14.57 17.06
N ILE A 644 4.91 14.15 17.88
CA ILE A 644 3.49 14.07 17.55
C ILE A 644 2.69 14.87 18.57
N GLY A 645 1.98 15.86 18.10
CA GLY A 645 1.08 16.65 18.92
C GLY A 645 -0.13 15.83 19.42
N PRO A 646 -0.76 16.23 20.53
CA PRO A 646 -1.80 15.45 21.19
C PRO A 646 -3.06 15.23 20.34
N ASP A 647 -3.42 16.16 19.49
CA ASP A 647 -4.62 16.08 18.64
C ASP A 647 -4.41 15.23 17.36
N TRP A 648 -3.15 15.07 16.95
CA TRP A 648 -2.80 14.34 15.74
C TRP A 648 -3.08 12.85 15.83
N GLY A 649 -2.77 12.21 16.95
CA GLY A 649 -3.01 10.80 17.18
C GLY A 649 -4.45 10.39 16.92
N ALA A 650 -5.41 11.18 17.42
CA ALA A 650 -6.83 10.97 17.19
C ALA A 650 -7.19 11.07 15.70
N SER A 651 -6.63 12.03 14.97
CA SER A 651 -6.83 12.20 13.52
C SER A 651 -6.25 11.04 12.70
N VAL A 652 -5.07 10.54 13.06
CA VAL A 652 -4.45 9.37 12.41
C VAL A 652 -5.27 8.10 12.65
N ILE A 653 -5.77 7.89 13.87
CA ILE A 653 -6.67 6.77 14.19
C ILE A 653 -7.94 6.86 13.35
N GLN A 654 -8.59 8.01 13.32
CA GLN A 654 -9.82 8.22 12.54
C GLN A 654 -9.60 7.96 11.05
N SER A 655 -8.56 8.53 10.45
CA SER A 655 -8.22 8.34 9.04
C SER A 655 -7.92 6.87 8.72
N SER A 656 -7.20 6.18 9.60
CA SER A 656 -6.88 4.76 9.48
C SER A 656 -8.14 3.88 9.52
N ILE A 657 -9.07 4.16 10.44
CA ILE A 657 -10.35 3.45 10.54
C ILE A 657 -11.20 3.71 9.29
N ILE A 658 -11.28 4.94 8.82
CA ILE A 658 -12.01 5.29 7.60
C ILE A 658 -11.42 4.57 6.39
N ALA A 659 -10.10 4.61 6.20
CA ALA A 659 -9.41 3.91 5.11
C ALA A 659 -9.70 2.40 5.15
N PHE A 660 -9.66 1.80 6.33
CA PHE A 660 -9.94 0.38 6.55
C PHE A 660 -11.40 0.02 6.21
N LEU A 661 -12.37 0.78 6.72
CA LEU A 661 -13.80 0.55 6.46
C LEU A 661 -14.14 0.76 4.98
N VAL A 662 -13.63 1.83 4.36
CA VAL A 662 -13.84 2.12 2.94
C VAL A 662 -13.24 1.00 2.08
N SER A 663 -12.02 0.54 2.37
CA SER A 663 -11.41 -0.60 1.68
C SER A 663 -12.29 -1.85 1.77
N ILE A 664 -12.74 -2.22 2.96
CA ILE A 664 -13.61 -3.40 3.13
C ILE A 664 -14.92 -3.24 2.35
N ILE A 665 -15.57 -2.09 2.42
CA ILE A 665 -16.83 -1.83 1.72
C ILE A 665 -16.63 -1.95 0.21
N LEU A 666 -15.59 -1.33 -0.35
CA LEU A 666 -15.29 -1.40 -1.78
C LEU A 666 -14.97 -2.82 -2.23
N ILE A 667 -14.23 -3.57 -1.42
CA ILE A 667 -13.94 -4.98 -1.66
C ILE A 667 -15.23 -5.82 -1.63
N ILE A 668 -16.12 -5.60 -0.66
CA ILE A 668 -17.41 -6.28 -0.58
C ILE A 668 -18.24 -6.00 -1.83
N ILE A 669 -18.33 -4.75 -2.26
CA ILE A 669 -19.06 -4.35 -3.47
C ILE A 669 -18.46 -5.05 -4.70
N TYR A 670 -17.12 -5.04 -4.84
CA TYR A 670 -16.45 -5.71 -5.95
C TYR A 670 -16.75 -7.21 -5.98
N ILE A 671 -16.61 -7.90 -4.85
CA ILE A 671 -16.86 -9.33 -4.76
C ILE A 671 -18.34 -9.66 -5.02
N ALA A 672 -19.28 -8.83 -4.53
CA ALA A 672 -20.71 -9.01 -4.75
C ALA A 672 -21.11 -8.86 -6.23
N ILE A 673 -20.43 -7.98 -6.98
CA ILE A 673 -20.64 -7.82 -8.43
C ILE A 673 -20.04 -8.99 -9.21
N ARG A 674 -18.86 -9.46 -8.79
CA ARG A 674 -18.06 -10.41 -9.57
C ARG A 674 -18.35 -11.87 -9.23
N PHE A 675 -18.66 -12.15 -7.96
CA PHE A 675 -18.88 -13.48 -7.40
C PHE A 675 -20.25 -13.61 -6.73
N GLU A 676 -20.55 -14.78 -6.25
CA GLU A 676 -21.72 -15.04 -5.42
C GLU A 676 -21.51 -14.44 -4.02
N TYR A 677 -22.57 -13.81 -3.45
CA TYR A 677 -22.50 -13.16 -2.14
C TYR A 677 -21.99 -14.09 -1.01
N LYS A 678 -22.26 -15.41 -1.10
CA LYS A 678 -21.74 -16.37 -0.12
C LYS A 678 -20.22 -16.53 -0.17
N MET A 679 -19.65 -16.45 -1.36
CA MET A 679 -18.20 -16.44 -1.54
C MET A 679 -17.61 -15.18 -0.87
N GLY A 680 -18.26 -14.03 -1.10
CA GLY A 680 -17.84 -12.77 -0.51
C GLY A 680 -17.83 -12.79 1.02
N VAL A 681 -18.93 -13.21 1.63
CA VAL A 681 -19.04 -13.29 3.10
C VAL A 681 -18.00 -14.22 3.71
N THR A 682 -17.79 -15.39 3.12
CA THR A 682 -16.81 -16.37 3.65
C THR A 682 -15.36 -15.90 3.45
N ALA A 683 -15.07 -15.17 2.38
CA ALA A 683 -13.77 -14.55 2.17
C ALA A 683 -13.49 -13.46 3.22
N ILE A 684 -14.49 -12.63 3.54
CA ILE A 684 -14.34 -11.59 4.56
C ILE A 684 -14.14 -12.18 5.96
N ILE A 685 -14.85 -13.28 6.29
CA ILE A 685 -14.62 -13.99 7.56
C ILE A 685 -13.17 -14.47 7.66
N ALA A 686 -12.64 -15.06 6.59
CA ALA A 686 -11.23 -15.49 6.56
C ALA A 686 -10.27 -14.31 6.66
N LEU A 687 -10.59 -13.22 6.02
CA LEU A 687 -9.82 -11.99 6.07
C LEU A 687 -9.75 -11.39 7.48
N LEU A 688 -10.90 -11.28 8.16
CA LEU A 688 -10.95 -10.80 9.55
C LEU A 688 -10.19 -11.74 10.50
N HIS A 689 -10.28 -13.04 10.27
CA HIS A 689 -9.47 -14.03 10.98
C HIS A 689 -7.96 -13.73 10.82
N ASP A 690 -7.49 -13.47 9.59
CA ASP A 690 -6.07 -13.22 9.32
C ASP A 690 -5.59 -11.95 10.04
N LEU A 691 -6.38 -10.87 9.99
CA LEU A 691 -6.07 -9.61 10.67
C LEU A 691 -5.98 -9.79 12.20
N VAL A 692 -6.94 -10.51 12.79
CA VAL A 692 -6.92 -10.79 14.23
C VAL A 692 -5.67 -11.58 14.63
N LEU A 693 -5.23 -12.52 13.80
CA LEU A 693 -4.00 -13.28 14.08
C LEU A 693 -2.76 -12.37 13.99
N VAL A 694 -2.67 -11.50 13.00
CA VAL A 694 -1.55 -10.55 12.89
C VAL A 694 -1.48 -9.69 14.15
N MET A 695 -2.59 -9.10 14.57
CA MET A 695 -2.65 -8.27 15.78
C MET A 695 -2.36 -9.07 17.06
N GLY A 696 -2.82 -10.32 17.13
CA GLY A 696 -2.52 -11.23 18.24
C GLY A 696 -1.03 -11.53 18.37
N ILE A 697 -0.34 -11.73 17.23
CA ILE A 697 1.12 -11.95 17.21
C ILE A 697 1.87 -10.66 17.56
N TYR A 698 1.41 -9.49 17.11
CA TYR A 698 1.96 -8.20 17.51
C TYR A 698 1.91 -8.01 19.02
N ALA A 699 0.77 -8.24 19.64
CA ALA A 699 0.61 -8.19 21.10
C ALA A 699 1.49 -9.23 21.82
N LEU A 700 1.61 -10.45 21.25
CA LEU A 700 2.43 -11.51 21.83
C LEU A 700 3.91 -11.14 21.89
N VAL A 701 4.44 -10.60 20.79
CA VAL A 701 5.84 -10.21 20.63
C VAL A 701 6.13 -8.85 21.27
N GLY A 702 5.10 -8.02 21.51
CA GLY A 702 5.22 -6.66 22.05
C GLY A 702 5.69 -5.64 21.03
N ARG A 703 5.55 -5.93 19.72
CA ARG A 703 5.91 -5.00 18.67
C ARG A 703 4.97 -3.80 18.63
N GLU A 704 5.52 -2.67 18.21
CA GLU A 704 4.81 -1.42 18.10
C GLU A 704 3.86 -1.41 16.90
N VAL A 705 2.64 -0.95 17.15
CA VAL A 705 1.66 -0.66 16.10
C VAL A 705 1.82 0.79 15.68
N ASN A 706 2.29 1.01 14.45
CA ASN A 706 2.56 2.31 13.85
C ASN A 706 1.82 2.44 12.50
N PRO A 707 1.85 3.58 11.80
CA PRO A 707 1.18 3.74 10.50
C PRO A 707 1.62 2.72 9.45
N ASN A 708 2.89 2.27 9.47
CA ASN A 708 3.38 1.23 8.57
C ASN A 708 2.71 -0.12 8.85
N THR A 709 2.41 -0.42 10.11
CA THR A 709 1.62 -1.60 10.50
C THR A 709 0.22 -1.53 9.90
N ILE A 710 -0.44 -0.36 9.95
CA ILE A 710 -1.78 -0.17 9.34
C ILE A 710 -1.71 -0.34 7.83
N ALA A 711 -0.68 0.22 7.17
CA ALA A 711 -0.46 0.03 5.75
C ALA A 711 -0.28 -1.46 5.37
N ALA A 712 0.47 -2.20 6.19
CA ALA A 712 0.62 -3.65 6.04
C ALA A 712 -0.72 -4.38 6.19
N LEU A 713 -1.52 -4.05 7.22
CA LEU A 713 -2.84 -4.65 7.43
C LEU A 713 -3.78 -4.40 6.24
N LEU A 714 -3.84 -3.16 5.72
CA LEU A 714 -4.62 -2.83 4.53
C LEU A 714 -4.14 -3.57 3.29
N THR A 715 -2.85 -3.81 3.18
CA THR A 715 -2.27 -4.59 2.08
C THR A 715 -2.58 -6.07 2.19
N ILE A 716 -2.54 -6.63 3.41
CA ILE A 716 -2.94 -8.02 3.70
C ILE A 716 -4.38 -8.26 3.28
N LEU A 717 -5.28 -7.23 3.37
CA LEU A 717 -6.65 -7.34 2.84
C LEU A 717 -6.67 -7.77 1.36
N GLY A 718 -5.87 -7.14 0.52
CA GLY A 718 -5.76 -7.45 -0.90
C GLY A 718 -5.18 -8.84 -1.14
N TYR A 719 -4.06 -9.15 -0.48
CA TYR A 719 -3.33 -10.40 -0.66
C TYR A 719 -4.07 -11.63 -0.19
N SER A 720 -4.67 -11.61 1.00
CA SER A 720 -5.43 -12.73 1.54
C SER A 720 -6.64 -13.06 0.66
N LEU A 721 -7.27 -12.02 0.11
CA LEU A 721 -8.39 -12.20 -0.81
C LEU A 721 -7.96 -12.73 -2.16
N TYR A 722 -6.75 -12.43 -2.63
CA TYR A 722 -6.23 -12.92 -3.91
C TYR A 722 -6.30 -14.44 -4.02
N ASP A 723 -5.77 -15.17 -3.04
CA ASP A 723 -5.81 -16.63 -3.00
C ASP A 723 -7.23 -17.17 -2.91
N SER A 724 -8.09 -16.54 -2.09
CA SER A 724 -9.50 -16.90 -1.98
C SER A 724 -10.26 -16.73 -3.30
N VAL A 725 -10.02 -15.65 -4.02
CA VAL A 725 -10.59 -15.36 -5.35
C VAL A 725 -10.22 -16.46 -6.35
N VAL A 726 -8.98 -16.92 -6.33
CA VAL A 726 -8.51 -17.99 -7.22
C VAL A 726 -9.20 -19.32 -6.95
N VAL A 727 -9.29 -19.72 -5.68
CA VAL A 727 -10.01 -20.93 -5.28
C VAL A 727 -11.48 -20.82 -5.71
N PHE A 728 -12.11 -19.68 -5.49
CA PHE A 728 -13.51 -19.45 -5.86
C PHE A 728 -13.75 -19.44 -7.37
N HIS A 729 -12.82 -18.86 -8.16
CA HIS A 729 -12.85 -18.98 -9.61
C HIS A 729 -12.85 -20.46 -10.04
N ARG A 730 -11.98 -21.27 -9.40
CA ARG A 730 -11.90 -22.69 -9.74
C ARG A 730 -13.17 -23.45 -9.38
N ILE A 731 -13.72 -23.22 -8.19
CA ILE A 731 -15.01 -23.81 -7.78
C ILE A 731 -16.10 -23.37 -8.75
N ASN A 732 -16.12 -22.09 -9.15
CA ASN A 732 -17.13 -21.55 -10.06
C ASN A 732 -17.04 -22.17 -11.47
N ASP A 733 -15.82 -22.41 -11.96
CA ASP A 733 -15.61 -23.10 -13.23
C ASP A 733 -16.10 -24.54 -13.17
N ASN A 734 -15.76 -25.27 -12.09
CA ASN A 734 -16.23 -26.63 -11.89
C ASN A 734 -17.76 -26.70 -11.68
N MET A 735 -18.39 -25.68 -11.08
CA MET A 735 -19.84 -25.59 -10.92
C MET A 735 -20.62 -25.42 -12.23
N LYS A 736 -20.00 -24.87 -13.27
CA LYS A 736 -20.63 -24.68 -14.58
C LYS A 736 -20.82 -25.99 -15.35
N GLU A 737 -20.13 -27.05 -14.93
CA GLU A 737 -20.28 -28.35 -15.53
C GLU A 737 -21.68 -28.95 -15.26
N THR A 738 -22.29 -29.50 -16.29
CA THR A 738 -23.68 -30.00 -16.24
C THR A 738 -23.81 -31.43 -15.69
N ASP A 739 -22.73 -32.24 -15.78
CA ASP A 739 -22.75 -33.67 -15.50
C ASP A 739 -21.97 -34.01 -14.21
N ILE A 740 -22.17 -33.20 -13.16
CA ILE A 740 -21.54 -33.45 -11.86
C ILE A 740 -22.16 -34.65 -11.18
N LYS A 741 -21.36 -35.72 -10.96
CA LYS A 741 -21.77 -36.94 -10.28
C LYS A 741 -21.12 -37.09 -8.89
N CYS A 742 -21.03 -36.00 -8.13
CA CYS A 742 -20.48 -36.01 -6.79
C CYS A 742 -21.19 -34.99 -5.90
N THR A 743 -20.85 -34.98 -4.60
CA THR A 743 -21.33 -33.93 -3.70
C THR A 743 -20.60 -32.61 -3.94
N PHE A 744 -21.21 -31.50 -3.52
CA PHE A 744 -20.57 -30.20 -3.59
C PHE A 744 -19.26 -30.15 -2.79
N MET A 745 -19.22 -30.79 -1.62
CA MET A 745 -18.02 -30.92 -0.80
C MET A 745 -16.88 -31.63 -1.53
N THR A 746 -17.17 -32.71 -2.22
CA THR A 746 -16.18 -33.44 -3.03
C THR A 746 -15.64 -32.58 -4.16
N MET A 747 -16.53 -31.86 -4.86
CA MET A 747 -16.14 -30.95 -5.94
C MET A 747 -15.27 -29.79 -5.43
N ALA A 748 -15.65 -29.19 -4.31
CA ALA A 748 -14.89 -28.10 -3.72
C ALA A 748 -13.51 -28.58 -3.23
N ASN A 749 -13.42 -29.78 -2.62
CA ASN A 749 -12.13 -30.39 -2.25
C ASN A 749 -11.23 -30.64 -3.46
N HIS A 750 -11.81 -31.13 -4.54
CA HIS A 750 -11.10 -31.31 -5.80
C HIS A 750 -10.60 -29.97 -6.36
N SER A 751 -11.42 -28.91 -6.28
CA SER A 751 -11.03 -27.55 -6.73
C SER A 751 -9.84 -27.01 -5.95
N ILE A 752 -9.80 -27.23 -4.62
CA ILE A 752 -8.64 -26.88 -3.78
C ILE A 752 -7.39 -27.61 -4.27
N ASN A 753 -7.47 -28.93 -4.45
CA ASN A 753 -6.32 -29.72 -4.91
C ASN A 753 -5.83 -29.31 -6.30
N GLN A 754 -6.71 -28.85 -7.18
CA GLN A 754 -6.33 -28.33 -8.50
C GLN A 754 -5.48 -27.06 -8.43
N VAL A 755 -5.74 -26.18 -7.46
CA VAL A 755 -5.02 -24.93 -7.31
C VAL A 755 -3.91 -24.96 -6.25
N LEU A 756 -3.82 -26.02 -5.44
CA LEU A 756 -2.91 -26.11 -4.30
C LEU A 756 -1.44 -25.79 -4.64
N VAL A 757 -0.91 -26.43 -5.68
CA VAL A 757 0.51 -26.21 -6.09
C VAL A 757 0.73 -24.76 -6.51
N ARG A 758 -0.26 -24.17 -7.14
CA ARG A 758 -0.22 -22.76 -7.52
C ARG A 758 -0.22 -21.88 -6.26
N THR A 759 -1.17 -22.06 -5.34
CA THR A 759 -1.24 -21.28 -4.10
C THR A 759 0.07 -21.35 -3.30
N ILE A 760 0.68 -22.54 -3.18
CA ILE A 760 1.98 -22.67 -2.52
C ILE A 760 3.07 -21.89 -3.25
N ASN A 761 3.14 -21.99 -4.59
CA ASN A 761 4.17 -21.29 -5.36
C ASN A 761 3.97 -19.76 -5.29
N THR A 762 2.72 -19.28 -5.35
CA THR A 762 2.42 -17.83 -5.27
C THR A 762 2.74 -17.30 -3.89
N THR A 763 2.37 -18.01 -2.83
CA THR A 763 2.74 -17.62 -1.45
C THR A 763 4.26 -17.55 -1.30
N LEU A 764 5.00 -18.53 -1.78
CA LEU A 764 6.47 -18.53 -1.68
C LEU A 764 7.10 -17.37 -2.46
N THR A 765 6.63 -17.10 -3.68
CA THR A 765 7.18 -16.00 -4.48
C THR A 765 6.83 -14.62 -3.94
N SER A 766 5.69 -14.45 -3.28
CA SER A 766 5.34 -13.22 -2.58
C SER A 766 6.08 -13.07 -1.24
N LEU A 767 6.31 -14.20 -0.55
CA LEU A 767 7.02 -14.21 0.73
C LEU A 767 8.51 -13.91 0.58
N ILE A 768 9.16 -14.37 -0.50
CA ILE A 768 10.60 -14.18 -0.73
C ILE A 768 11.03 -12.70 -0.66
N PRO A 769 10.42 -11.75 -1.43
CA PRO A 769 10.78 -10.35 -1.34
C PRO A 769 10.50 -9.73 0.04
N VAL A 770 9.40 -10.13 0.67
CA VAL A 770 9.01 -9.62 1.99
C VAL A 770 9.98 -10.13 3.07
N VAL A 771 10.41 -11.40 3.00
CA VAL A 771 11.44 -11.94 3.90
C VAL A 771 12.80 -11.30 3.62
N ALA A 772 13.14 -11.03 2.35
CA ALA A 772 14.36 -10.29 2.05
C ALA A 772 14.33 -8.88 2.69
N MET A 773 13.18 -8.20 2.65
CA MET A 773 12.99 -6.92 3.31
C MET A 773 13.05 -7.05 4.83
N LEU A 774 12.52 -8.14 5.43
CA LEU A 774 12.60 -8.41 6.87
C LEU A 774 14.05 -8.63 7.34
N LEU A 775 14.90 -9.26 6.52
CA LEU A 775 16.28 -9.62 6.87
C LEU A 775 17.29 -8.52 6.53
N PHE A 776 17.09 -7.81 5.42
CA PHE A 776 18.05 -6.87 4.85
C PHE A 776 17.51 -5.43 4.79
N GLY A 777 16.23 -5.19 5.04
CA GLY A 777 15.64 -3.86 5.13
C GLY A 777 15.97 -3.19 6.46
N GLY A 778 16.16 -1.87 6.44
CA GLY A 778 16.34 -1.06 7.65
C GLY A 778 15.11 -1.17 8.60
N GLU A 779 15.20 -0.58 9.78
CA GLU A 779 14.19 -0.75 10.85
C GLU A 779 12.77 -0.41 10.40
N THR A 780 12.60 0.70 9.71
CA THR A 780 11.30 1.15 9.19
C THR A 780 10.64 0.12 8.27
N LEU A 781 11.43 -0.51 7.38
CA LEU A 781 10.95 -1.55 6.46
C LEU A 781 10.71 -2.89 7.16
N ARG A 782 11.45 -3.17 8.22
CA ARG A 782 11.38 -4.43 8.98
C ARG A 782 10.05 -4.60 9.70
N ASP A 783 9.48 -3.54 10.26
CA ASP A 783 8.16 -3.59 10.91
C ASP A 783 7.04 -3.89 9.92
N PHE A 784 7.04 -3.22 8.77
CA PHE A 784 6.13 -3.51 7.68
C PHE A 784 6.29 -4.96 7.18
N ALA A 785 7.53 -5.40 6.95
CA ALA A 785 7.84 -6.73 6.46
C ALA A 785 7.43 -7.84 7.45
N PHE A 786 7.53 -7.57 8.75
CA PHE A 786 7.10 -8.51 9.79
C PHE A 786 5.59 -8.73 9.74
N ALA A 787 4.79 -7.65 9.70
CA ALA A 787 3.34 -7.74 9.56
C ALA A 787 2.95 -8.49 8.29
N MET A 788 3.56 -8.12 7.14
CA MET A 788 3.31 -8.74 5.85
C MET A 788 3.68 -10.22 5.82
N THR A 789 4.80 -10.61 6.42
CA THR A 789 5.23 -12.02 6.51
C THR A 789 4.16 -12.85 7.20
N ILE A 790 3.68 -12.40 8.36
CA ILE A 790 2.61 -13.08 9.10
C ILE A 790 1.33 -13.10 8.28
N GLY A 791 0.92 -11.96 7.73
CA GLY A 791 -0.30 -11.84 6.96
C GLY A 791 -0.33 -12.72 5.71
N LEU A 792 0.77 -12.82 4.95
CA LEU A 792 0.89 -13.69 3.78
C LEU A 792 0.78 -15.18 4.17
N VAL A 793 1.44 -15.59 5.25
CA VAL A 793 1.33 -16.96 5.76
C VAL A 793 -0.09 -17.25 6.22
N CYS A 794 -0.73 -16.35 6.97
CA CYS A 794 -2.12 -16.51 7.41
C CYS A 794 -3.08 -16.58 6.23
N GLY A 795 -2.99 -15.67 5.25
CA GLY A 795 -3.87 -15.59 4.08
C GLY A 795 -3.79 -16.81 3.19
N SER A 796 -2.60 -17.39 3.04
CA SER A 796 -2.41 -18.58 2.22
C SER A 796 -3.13 -19.81 2.78
N TYR A 797 -3.09 -20.00 4.10
CA TYR A 797 -3.79 -21.15 4.70
C TYR A 797 -5.28 -20.86 4.91
N SER A 798 -5.68 -19.62 5.25
CA SER A 798 -7.06 -19.29 5.56
C SER A 798 -7.99 -19.44 4.36
N SER A 799 -7.50 -19.18 3.15
CA SER A 799 -8.23 -19.41 1.90
C SER A 799 -8.66 -20.87 1.72
N ILE A 800 -7.80 -21.81 2.14
CA ILE A 800 -8.02 -23.26 2.04
C ILE A 800 -8.73 -23.79 3.29
N ALA A 801 -8.31 -23.36 4.48
CA ALA A 801 -8.74 -23.93 5.76
C ALA A 801 -9.93 -23.23 6.41
N VAL A 802 -10.24 -21.98 6.01
CA VAL A 802 -11.33 -21.17 6.57
C VAL A 802 -12.37 -20.79 5.51
N ALA A 803 -12.00 -20.01 4.49
CA ALA A 803 -12.92 -19.48 3.50
C ALA A 803 -13.66 -20.60 2.74
N THR A 804 -12.91 -21.53 2.15
CA THR A 804 -13.46 -22.61 1.33
C THR A 804 -14.32 -23.60 2.12
N PRO A 805 -13.93 -24.07 3.31
CA PRO A 805 -14.80 -24.91 4.14
C PRO A 805 -16.11 -24.23 4.53
N LEU A 806 -16.08 -22.98 4.96
CA LEU A 806 -17.28 -22.21 5.32
C LEU A 806 -18.21 -22.06 4.11
N TYR A 807 -17.66 -21.71 2.94
CA TYR A 807 -18.41 -21.60 1.70
C TYR A 807 -19.04 -22.96 1.31
N ALA A 808 -18.26 -24.03 1.32
CA ALA A 808 -18.73 -25.36 0.95
C ALA A 808 -19.85 -25.84 1.88
N MET A 809 -19.73 -25.63 3.20
CA MET A 809 -20.77 -25.95 4.17
C MET A 809 -22.06 -25.16 3.93
N TRP A 810 -21.94 -23.88 3.61
CA TRP A 810 -23.10 -23.04 3.32
C TRP A 810 -23.77 -23.43 1.99
N LYS A 811 -22.99 -23.63 0.95
CA LYS A 811 -23.47 -23.98 -0.40
C LYS A 811 -24.14 -25.37 -0.47
N THR A 812 -23.63 -26.34 0.28
CA THR A 812 -24.20 -27.70 0.34
C THR A 812 -25.65 -27.72 0.84
N ARG A 813 -26.07 -26.69 1.61
CA ARG A 813 -27.45 -26.56 2.11
C ARG A 813 -28.45 -26.12 1.04
N GLU A 814 -28.02 -25.67 -0.12
CA GLU A 814 -28.91 -25.29 -1.22
C GLU A 814 -29.64 -26.51 -1.80
N PRO A 815 -30.91 -26.36 -2.20
CA PRO A 815 -31.74 -27.49 -2.66
C PRO A 815 -31.13 -28.29 -3.81
N ARG A 816 -30.40 -27.62 -4.72
CA ARG A 816 -29.70 -28.26 -5.86
C ARG A 816 -28.61 -29.21 -5.35
N TYR A 817 -27.76 -28.76 -4.45
CA TYR A 817 -26.59 -29.50 -3.97
C TYR A 817 -26.97 -30.49 -2.86
N ALA A 818 -27.99 -30.21 -2.07
CA ALA A 818 -28.57 -31.15 -1.11
C ALA A 818 -29.14 -32.39 -1.81
N LYS A 819 -29.74 -32.25 -3.02
CA LYS A 819 -30.18 -33.36 -3.85
C LYS A 819 -29.00 -34.21 -4.33
N LEU A 820 -27.89 -33.58 -4.72
CA LEU A 820 -26.66 -34.31 -5.10
C LEU A 820 -26.08 -35.09 -3.92
N ALA A 821 -26.05 -34.47 -2.73
CA ALA A 821 -25.58 -35.16 -1.51
C ALA A 821 -26.41 -36.40 -1.16
N LYS A 822 -27.73 -36.34 -1.32
CA LYS A 822 -28.61 -37.49 -1.14
C LYS A 822 -28.40 -38.59 -2.21
N LYS A 823 -28.04 -38.19 -3.44
CA LYS A 823 -27.92 -39.12 -4.58
C LYS A 823 -26.58 -39.86 -4.60
N TYR A 824 -25.48 -39.16 -4.25
CA TYR A 824 -24.11 -39.63 -4.46
C TYR A 824 -23.39 -40.09 -3.17
N GLY A 825 -24.11 -40.22 -2.06
CA GLY A 825 -23.59 -40.89 -0.85
C GLY A 825 -22.74 -40.00 0.04
N PRO A 826 -21.63 -40.49 0.64
CA PRO A 826 -20.94 -39.78 1.70
C PRO A 826 -20.53 -38.36 1.27
N GLU A 827 -20.58 -37.45 2.22
CA GLU A 827 -20.42 -36.03 2.04
C GLU A 827 -19.11 -35.66 1.32
N ILE A 828 -18.07 -36.47 1.51
CA ILE A 828 -16.77 -36.34 0.86
C ILE A 828 -16.38 -37.74 0.34
N GLY A 829 -16.55 -37.88 -0.95
CA GLY A 829 -16.08 -39.03 -1.70
C GLY A 829 -14.97 -38.65 -2.65
N ARG A 830 -14.51 -39.60 -3.42
CA ARG A 830 -13.60 -39.35 -4.55
C ARG A 830 -14.35 -38.56 -5.60
N PHE A 831 -13.72 -37.53 -6.17
CA PHE A 831 -14.30 -36.77 -7.25
C PHE A 831 -14.27 -37.63 -8.52
N GLU A 832 -15.43 -38.05 -8.96
CA GLU A 832 -15.61 -38.83 -10.19
C GLU A 832 -16.40 -37.97 -11.19
N PHE A 833 -15.80 -37.73 -12.33
CA PHE A 833 -16.50 -37.18 -13.48
C PHE A 833 -17.20 -38.29 -14.26
N ALA A 834 -18.36 -38.01 -14.82
CA ALA A 834 -19.06 -38.95 -15.69
C ALA A 834 -18.25 -39.27 -16.94
N HIS A 835 -17.46 -38.29 -17.38
CA HIS A 835 -16.52 -38.39 -18.51
C HIS A 835 -15.20 -37.72 -18.16
N PRO A 836 -14.06 -38.20 -18.66
CA PRO A 836 -12.78 -37.53 -18.52
C PRO A 836 -12.79 -36.09 -19.04
N SER A 837 -13.69 -35.78 -19.97
CA SER A 837 -13.95 -34.44 -20.49
C SER A 837 -14.51 -33.46 -19.48
N VAL A 838 -15.11 -33.93 -18.39
CA VAL A 838 -15.70 -33.11 -17.36
C VAL A 838 -14.62 -32.58 -16.38
N SER A 839 -13.48 -33.29 -16.27
CA SER A 839 -12.32 -32.77 -15.52
C SER A 839 -11.62 -31.59 -16.24
N ALA A 840 -11.96 -31.40 -17.50
CA ALA A 840 -11.44 -30.36 -18.36
C ALA A 840 -12.60 -29.45 -18.80
N PRO A 841 -12.96 -28.47 -17.98
CA PRO A 841 -14.17 -27.67 -18.18
C PRO A 841 -14.32 -27.01 -19.54
N VAL A 842 -13.28 -27.06 -20.30
CA VAL A 842 -13.25 -26.37 -21.60
C VAL A 842 -13.37 -27.31 -22.75
N MET A 843 -13.15 -28.57 -22.51
CA MET A 843 -12.99 -29.52 -23.59
C MET A 843 -14.03 -30.57 -23.66
N ALA A 844 -15.03 -30.47 -22.83
CA ALA A 844 -16.27 -30.89 -23.35
C ALA A 844 -16.50 -30.10 -24.66
N THR A 845 -15.64 -30.31 -25.66
CA THR A 845 -16.21 -30.27 -26.96
C THR A 845 -17.45 -31.11 -26.77
N LYS A 846 -18.60 -30.44 -26.69
CA LYS A 846 -19.78 -31.04 -27.23
C LYS A 846 -19.28 -31.63 -28.53
N LYS A 847 -18.92 -32.89 -28.56
CA LYS A 847 -19.12 -33.62 -29.82
C LYS A 847 -20.51 -33.17 -30.19
N PRO A 848 -20.73 -32.57 -31.36
CA PRO A 848 -22.08 -32.39 -31.87
C PRO A 848 -22.67 -33.79 -31.74
N SER A 849 -23.58 -33.86 -30.78
CA SER A 849 -24.12 -35.19 -30.43
C SER A 849 -24.62 -35.79 -31.73
N ASN A 850 -24.10 -36.88 -32.12
CA ASN A 850 -24.69 -37.76 -33.13
C ASN A 850 -26.13 -38.17 -32.73
N VAL A 851 -26.55 -37.91 -31.49
CA VAL A 851 -27.92 -37.99 -30.96
C VAL A 851 -28.90 -37.11 -31.70
N LYS A 852 -28.48 -36.01 -32.38
CA LYS A 852 -29.40 -35.29 -33.29
C LYS A 852 -29.52 -35.93 -34.66
N ALA A 853 -28.61 -36.74 -35.10
CA ALA A 853 -28.74 -37.46 -36.35
C ALA A 853 -29.76 -38.61 -36.26
N GLY A 854 -29.84 -39.29 -35.10
CA GLY A 854 -30.88 -40.34 -34.88
C GLY A 854 -32.32 -39.82 -34.85
N LYS A 855 -32.56 -38.68 -34.19
CA LYS A 855 -33.90 -38.08 -34.15
C LYS A 855 -34.34 -37.44 -35.46
N THR A 856 -33.41 -36.97 -36.30
CA THR A 856 -33.72 -36.44 -37.63
C THR A 856 -33.94 -37.58 -38.66
N ALA A 857 -33.31 -38.72 -38.50
CA ALA A 857 -33.59 -39.91 -39.34
C ALA A 857 -34.92 -40.51 -39.03
N GLU A 858 -35.35 -40.59 -37.78
CA GLU A 858 -36.66 -41.10 -37.37
C GLU A 858 -37.81 -40.17 -37.82
N LYS A 859 -37.60 -38.84 -37.81
CA LYS A 859 -38.54 -37.89 -38.37
C LYS A 859 -38.60 -37.91 -39.91
N ALA A 860 -37.54 -38.28 -40.60
CA ALA A 860 -37.52 -38.41 -42.05
C ALA A 860 -38.13 -39.73 -42.51
N ALA A 861 -38.04 -40.80 -41.72
CA ALA A 861 -38.71 -42.09 -42.02
C ALA A 861 -40.20 -42.07 -41.76
N SER A 862 -40.69 -41.32 -40.74
CA SER A 862 -42.12 -41.12 -40.49
C SER A 862 -42.78 -40.16 -41.50
N ALA A 863 -42.03 -39.22 -42.07
CA ALA A 863 -42.55 -38.31 -43.11
C ALA A 863 -42.73 -38.98 -44.50
N LYS A 864 -42.01 -40.05 -44.80
CA LYS A 864 -42.13 -40.79 -46.05
C LYS A 864 -43.29 -41.81 -46.05
N LYS A 865 -43.92 -42.08 -44.94
CA LYS A 865 -45.13 -42.93 -44.82
C LYS A 865 -46.48 -42.16 -44.84
N ALA A 866 -46.42 -40.83 -44.80
CA ALA A 866 -47.60 -39.95 -44.74
C ALA A 866 -47.88 -39.14 -46.01
N SER A 867 -47.10 -39.33 -47.06
CA SER A 867 -47.36 -38.64 -48.35
C SER A 867 -48.00 -39.56 -49.43
N GLY A 868 -49.21 -40.01 -49.16
CA GLY A 868 -50.06 -40.72 -50.10
C GLY A 868 -51.51 -40.54 -49.72
N SER A 869 -52.01 -39.39 -49.95
CA SER A 869 -53.42 -39.13 -50.44
C SER A 869 -53.79 -37.64 -50.28
N ALA A 870 -54.11 -37.11 -51.46
CA ALA A 870 -55.08 -36.07 -51.81
C ALA A 870 -55.05 -34.70 -51.02
N GLY A 871 -54.81 -33.62 -51.67
CA GLY A 871 -55.80 -32.89 -52.43
C GLY A 871 -56.12 -31.56 -51.81
N SER A 872 -55.79 -30.52 -52.58
CA SER A 872 -56.63 -29.32 -52.90
C SER A 872 -57.01 -28.35 -51.76
N ALA A 873 -56.75 -27.08 -52.14
CA ALA A 873 -57.44 -25.83 -51.76
C ALA A 873 -56.93 -25.10 -50.48
N GLY A 874 -56.36 -23.96 -50.65
CA GLY A 874 -57.02 -22.70 -50.80
C GLY A 874 -56.55 -21.67 -49.82
N ALA A 875 -55.87 -20.67 -50.32
CA ALA A 875 -56.04 -19.24 -49.99
C ALA A 875 -55.57 -18.63 -48.65
N LYS A 876 -54.64 -17.72 -48.84
CA LYS A 876 -54.63 -16.33 -48.36
C LYS A 876 -54.74 -16.06 -46.83
N SER A 877 -53.86 -15.36 -46.22
CA SER A 877 -53.66 -13.87 -46.19
C SER A 877 -52.83 -13.48 -44.97
N ASN A 878 -51.91 -12.61 -45.23
CA ASN A 878 -51.54 -11.35 -44.56
C ASN A 878 -51.80 -11.14 -43.05
N HIS A 879 -50.85 -10.74 -42.29
CA HIS A 879 -50.55 -9.36 -41.86
C HIS A 879 -49.61 -9.34 -40.63
N HIS A 880 -48.54 -8.64 -40.74
CA HIS A 880 -48.12 -7.34 -40.14
C HIS A 880 -47.81 -7.23 -38.63
N TYR A 881 -46.62 -6.77 -38.43
CA TYR A 881 -46.16 -5.71 -37.50
C TYR A 881 -46.20 -5.90 -35.95
N ARG A 882 -45.12 -5.79 -35.26
CA ARG A 882 -44.62 -4.53 -34.71
C ARG A 882 -43.41 -4.70 -33.80
N LYS A 883 -42.40 -3.85 -34.01
CA LYS A 883 -41.33 -3.44 -33.09
C LYS A 883 -41.89 -2.87 -31.81
N LYS A 884 -41.12 -3.05 -30.70
CA LYS A 884 -40.72 -1.99 -29.74
C LYS A 884 -39.69 -2.56 -28.78
N LYS A 885 -38.55 -1.99 -28.78
CA LYS A 885 -37.75 -1.17 -27.88
C LYS A 885 -38.30 -1.02 -26.46
N ARG A 886 -37.52 -1.55 -25.51
CA ARG A 886 -36.89 -0.74 -24.45
C ARG A 886 -35.85 -1.59 -23.78
#